data_3bb51dffda6c31ddea462f7741a4e53b
#
_entry.id   3bb51dffda6c31ddea462f7741a4e53b
#
_cell.length_a   1.000
_cell.length_b   1.000
_cell.length_c   1.000
_cell.angle_alpha   90.00
_cell.angle_beta   90.00
_cell.angle_gamma   90.00
#
_symmetry.space_group_name_H-M   'P 1'
#
loop_
_entity.id
_entity.type
_entity.pdbx_description
1 polymer ?
#
loop_
_entity_poly.entity_id
_entity_poly.type
_entity_poly.pdbx_seq_one_letter_code
_entity_poly.pdbx_strand_id
1 'polypeptide(L)'
;MNKIVKFSLLCFAGLQAAGAYAQSEPTKAETDSIDAFYNDLDELVVSARKEVVKSDGDKLTYDLEQDDSSKGQNLLDAMRKVPMVQVDGQDNITVKGSGNFKIFVNGKEDPMLTANYQKVFKAMPASSVSKIELITEPGAKYDAEGTAGIINIVTEKKQTKEGYTANVSLSASNRDVNASLYGRMKYGNFTADANFNYGESITGQKNNSTSTTVYDDNPTNHRQVAHVSFNSTYNFLNGGINMSWEPNAKNLFTAGGNIMRMSAKTGDLSNLTEMLSASNDLQWSMLQKSKMRMGFTSASVNTSYRHNFNDAGQNLILTYYFNYGYNPFRFTTHNEETVNYASPYDWSRQKSMNYNREHTAQIDYTLPLQDEKHTIEAGAKSVFRHNTADSRQLNGATEEELAVDPDNIVDARQIQDVYALYASYKGVFGNVTASGGVRYERSHMGIDFLKGGYDNFRTDLNDVVPNAAVTYNFSPANNLRLAYQMRISRPGLEQLNPFRMSYVETEVRMGNPNLESEKYHNITLTYSNFGQILGGNISLEASRSNNTIEERIYYDDNVQYTTYGNLGRRNRLQLNGFLMINVNNNMRISLNGAVNYSQIKSTNLGLENHGWNGNAGVSWNYTGPWKLKFGAYGGWSSGDISLQGKWYGYNYYGISIGRSFLKEDALSVTINANNFLTSHNTFKSKNWSGSTHSMSKRRLQNWRVGISLSWNFGKLTDRVKQTGADMQNSDLKEKSDKGQGGGFGI
;
A
#
# COMPACT_ATOMS: atom_id res chain seq x y z
N MET A 1 -9.86 23.93 20.04
CA MET A 1 -9.23 23.16 21.12
C MET A 1 -10.19 22.64 22.18
N ASN A 2 -11.27 23.34 22.53
CA ASN A 2 -12.13 22.95 23.67
C ASN A 2 -13.18 21.84 23.44
N LYS A 3 -13.43 21.38 22.22
CA LYS A 3 -14.43 20.30 21.95
C LYS A 3 -13.82 18.90 21.89
N ILE A 4 -12.54 18.78 21.54
CA ILE A 4 -11.84 17.48 21.45
C ILE A 4 -11.44 16.99 22.85
N VAL A 5 -11.07 17.91 23.75
CA VAL A 5 -10.71 17.58 25.14
C VAL A 5 -11.92 17.07 25.94
N LYS A 6 -13.15 17.55 25.64
CA LYS A 6 -14.38 17.07 26.30
C LYS A 6 -14.79 15.66 25.88
N PHE A 7 -14.48 15.24 24.66
CA PHE A 7 -14.77 13.88 24.20
C PHE A 7 -13.78 12.84 24.78
N SER A 8 -12.52 13.22 24.94
CA SER A 8 -11.50 12.38 25.60
C SER A 8 -11.78 12.18 27.09
N LEU A 9 -12.36 13.17 27.78
CA LEU A 9 -12.74 13.05 29.22
C LEU A 9 -13.98 12.19 29.43
N LEU A 10 -14.91 12.14 28.49
CA LEU A 10 -16.09 11.26 28.60
C LEU A 10 -15.74 9.78 28.42
N CYS A 11 -14.75 9.48 27.60
CA CYS A 11 -14.25 8.10 27.47
C CYS A 11 -13.47 7.63 28.70
N PHE A 12 -12.80 8.54 29.43
CA PHE A 12 -12.05 8.20 30.65
C PHE A 12 -12.96 8.03 31.89
N ALA A 13 -14.08 8.76 31.96
CA ALA A 13 -15.05 8.63 33.06
C ALA A 13 -15.86 7.32 32.98
N GLY A 14 -16.06 6.76 31.79
CA GLY A 14 -16.71 5.46 31.61
C GLY A 14 -15.87 4.26 32.06
N LEU A 15 -14.55 4.39 32.10
CA LEU A 15 -13.65 3.31 32.53
C LEU A 15 -13.52 3.18 34.07
N GLN A 16 -13.82 4.23 34.82
CA GLN A 16 -13.76 4.17 36.28
C GLN A 16 -15.02 3.58 36.92
N ALA A 17 -16.16 3.58 36.23
CA ALA A 17 -17.41 3.00 36.74
C ALA A 17 -17.47 1.46 36.59
N ALA A 18 -16.64 0.85 35.77
CA ALA A 18 -16.63 -0.61 35.58
C ALA A 18 -15.75 -1.38 36.59
N GLY A 19 -14.96 -0.67 37.40
CA GLY A 19 -14.05 -1.27 38.38
C GLY A 19 -14.65 -1.51 39.77
N ALA A 20 -15.88 -1.08 40.04
CA ALA A 20 -16.46 -1.09 41.38
C ALA A 20 -17.47 -2.24 41.67
N TYR A 21 -17.63 -3.18 40.73
CA TYR A 21 -18.61 -4.27 40.88
C TYR A 21 -18.04 -5.67 41.00
N ALA A 22 -16.81 -5.83 41.38
CA ALA A 22 -16.18 -7.14 41.48
C ALA A 22 -15.56 -7.38 42.88
N GLN A 23 -16.36 -7.39 43.93
CA GLN A 23 -16.03 -8.07 45.19
C GLN A 23 -17.29 -8.18 46.08
N SER A 24 -18.04 -9.26 45.90
CA SER A 24 -18.87 -9.85 46.99
C SER A 24 -18.77 -11.37 46.83
N GLU A 25 -18.32 -12.05 47.87
CA GLU A 25 -18.33 -13.51 47.93
C GLU A 25 -19.79 -14.02 47.92
N PRO A 26 -20.11 -15.09 47.17
CA PRO A 26 -21.45 -15.62 47.08
C PRO A 26 -21.86 -16.31 48.38
N THR A 27 -23.09 -16.09 48.82
CA THR A 27 -23.66 -16.74 49.98
C THR A 27 -24.06 -18.19 49.66
N LYS A 28 -24.11 -19.06 50.69
CA LYS A 28 -24.36 -20.52 50.58
C LYS A 28 -25.68 -20.89 49.86
N ALA A 29 -26.66 -19.99 49.80
CA ALA A 29 -27.92 -20.17 49.07
C ALA A 29 -27.80 -19.95 47.53
N GLU A 30 -26.78 -19.22 47.10
CA GLU A 30 -26.48 -19.03 45.65
C GLU A 30 -25.68 -20.19 45.08
N THR A 31 -24.90 -20.92 45.92
CA THR A 31 -24.15 -22.09 45.50
C THR A 31 -25.05 -23.27 45.14
N ASP A 32 -26.14 -23.49 45.93
CA ASP A 32 -27.09 -24.59 45.65
C ASP A 32 -27.94 -24.36 44.40
N SER A 33 -28.19 -23.11 44.00
CA SER A 33 -28.87 -22.78 42.73
C SER A 33 -27.95 -22.88 41.50
N ILE A 34 -26.65 -22.71 41.70
CA ILE A 34 -25.64 -22.86 40.65
C ILE A 34 -25.40 -24.35 40.32
N ASP A 35 -25.37 -25.23 41.33
CA ASP A 35 -25.22 -26.69 41.12
C ASP A 35 -26.46 -27.30 40.44
N ALA A 36 -27.67 -26.80 40.68
CA ALA A 36 -28.89 -27.21 39.97
C ALA A 36 -28.87 -26.76 38.49
N PHE A 37 -28.25 -25.64 38.19
CA PHE A 37 -28.10 -25.11 36.83
C PHE A 37 -27.05 -25.88 36.00
N TYR A 38 -26.04 -26.45 36.66
CA TYR A 38 -24.99 -27.23 35.97
C TYR A 38 -25.41 -28.64 35.57
N ASN A 39 -26.45 -29.19 36.17
CA ASN A 39 -26.97 -30.54 35.85
C ASN A 39 -27.92 -30.56 34.66
N ASP A 40 -28.33 -29.39 34.09
CA ASP A 40 -29.24 -29.28 32.93
C ASP A 40 -28.54 -28.71 31.68
N LEU A 41 -27.19 -28.67 31.66
CA LEU A 41 -26.41 -28.26 30.51
C LEU A 41 -26.05 -29.47 29.64
N ASP A 42 -26.96 -29.85 28.78
CA ASP A 42 -26.63 -30.59 27.56
C ASP A 42 -25.56 -29.80 26.79
N GLU A 43 -24.37 -30.42 26.71
CA GLU A 43 -23.27 -30.08 25.79
C GLU A 43 -22.88 -28.60 25.73
N LEU A 44 -22.02 -28.18 26.64
CA LEU A 44 -21.33 -26.90 26.53
C LEU A 44 -20.41 -26.95 25.30
N VAL A 45 -20.92 -26.51 24.16
CA VAL A 45 -20.09 -26.25 22.97
C VAL A 45 -19.18 -25.07 23.33
N VAL A 46 -18.00 -25.35 23.86
CA VAL A 46 -16.92 -24.38 23.94
C VAL A 46 -16.49 -24.06 22.52
N SER A 47 -17.16 -23.13 21.89
CA SER A 47 -16.68 -22.56 20.64
C SER A 47 -15.38 -21.83 20.95
N ALA A 48 -14.25 -22.48 20.64
CA ALA A 48 -12.94 -21.87 20.75
C ALA A 48 -12.97 -20.51 19.98
N ARG A 49 -12.67 -19.44 20.70
CA ARG A 49 -12.68 -18.09 20.13
C ARG A 49 -11.66 -18.04 19.02
N LYS A 50 -12.13 -17.80 17.79
CA LYS A 50 -11.25 -17.75 16.63
C LYS A 50 -10.41 -16.47 16.69
N GLU A 51 -9.10 -16.61 16.69
CA GLU A 51 -8.16 -15.50 16.72
C GLU A 51 -8.20 -14.75 15.38
N VAL A 52 -8.49 -13.46 15.43
CA VAL A 52 -8.47 -12.58 14.23
C VAL A 52 -7.05 -12.14 13.88
N VAL A 53 -6.15 -12.08 14.87
CA VAL A 53 -4.75 -11.71 14.67
C VAL A 53 -3.85 -12.81 15.23
N LYS A 54 -2.88 -13.24 14.42
CA LYS A 54 -1.83 -14.20 14.81
C LYS A 54 -0.47 -13.63 14.46
N SER A 55 0.52 -13.91 15.30
CA SER A 55 1.92 -13.55 15.06
C SER A 55 2.78 -14.81 15.03
N ASP A 56 3.45 -15.05 13.91
CA ASP A 56 4.37 -16.16 13.69
C ASP A 56 5.83 -15.65 13.62
N GLY A 57 6.20 -14.75 14.53
CA GLY A 57 7.54 -14.19 14.62
C GLY A 57 7.81 -13.08 13.59
N ASP A 58 8.04 -13.41 12.34
CA ASP A 58 8.31 -12.49 11.23
C ASP A 58 7.05 -12.08 10.44
N LYS A 59 5.94 -12.80 10.67
CA LYS A 59 4.68 -12.62 9.98
C LYS A 59 3.52 -12.37 10.95
N LEU A 60 2.76 -11.34 10.68
CA LEU A 60 1.50 -11.06 11.36
C LEU A 60 0.35 -11.35 10.39
N THR A 61 -0.60 -12.16 10.80
CA THR A 61 -1.77 -12.55 10.01
C THR A 61 -3.02 -11.91 10.59
N TYR A 62 -3.76 -11.15 9.78
CA TYR A 62 -5.09 -10.63 10.08
C TYR A 62 -6.13 -11.44 9.29
N ASP A 63 -6.97 -12.18 9.99
CA ASP A 63 -7.98 -13.06 9.41
C ASP A 63 -9.28 -12.28 9.16
N LEU A 64 -9.54 -11.93 7.90
CA LEU A 64 -10.74 -11.19 7.49
C LEU A 64 -12.00 -12.05 7.54
N GLU A 65 -11.89 -13.38 7.46
CA GLU A 65 -13.05 -14.28 7.61
C GLU A 65 -13.58 -14.28 9.04
N GLN A 66 -12.70 -14.05 10.02
CA GLN A 66 -13.04 -13.96 11.43
C GLN A 66 -13.41 -12.53 11.87
N ASP A 67 -13.17 -11.53 11.01
CA ASP A 67 -13.58 -10.15 11.27
C ASP A 67 -14.93 -9.84 10.62
N ASP A 68 -15.98 -10.09 11.35
CA ASP A 68 -17.35 -9.81 10.90
C ASP A 68 -17.59 -8.34 10.55
N SER A 69 -16.85 -7.42 11.14
CA SER A 69 -16.97 -5.99 10.88
C SER A 69 -16.40 -5.57 9.52
N SER A 70 -15.56 -6.42 8.90
CA SER A 70 -15.04 -6.20 7.56
C SER A 70 -15.98 -6.71 6.45
N LYS A 71 -16.99 -7.51 6.82
CA LYS A 71 -17.99 -7.97 5.86
C LYS A 71 -18.78 -6.78 5.31
N GLY A 72 -18.84 -6.64 3.98
CA GLY A 72 -19.49 -5.52 3.31
C GLY A 72 -18.64 -4.24 3.18
N GLN A 73 -17.39 -4.23 3.67
CA GLN A 73 -16.43 -3.16 3.43
C GLN A 73 -15.60 -3.47 2.18
N ASN A 74 -14.96 -2.44 1.61
CA ASN A 74 -13.89 -2.65 0.65
C ASN A 74 -12.57 -3.02 1.37
N LEU A 75 -11.63 -3.56 0.63
CA LEU A 75 -10.35 -4.01 1.21
C LEU A 75 -9.56 -2.85 1.82
N LEU A 76 -9.62 -1.65 1.25
CA LEU A 76 -8.91 -0.49 1.79
C LEU A 76 -9.43 -0.10 3.19
N ASP A 77 -10.75 -0.14 3.39
CA ASP A 77 -11.34 0.12 4.70
C ASP A 77 -11.00 -0.99 5.71
N ALA A 78 -10.92 -2.25 5.25
CA ALA A 78 -10.47 -3.36 6.07
C ALA A 78 -8.98 -3.23 6.47
N MET A 79 -8.12 -2.70 5.58
CA MET A 79 -6.71 -2.44 5.88
C MET A 79 -6.51 -1.49 7.07
N ARG A 80 -7.45 -0.59 7.34
CA ARG A 80 -7.40 0.31 8.50
C ARG A 80 -7.41 -0.41 9.85
N LYS A 81 -7.81 -1.68 9.86
CA LYS A 81 -7.90 -2.54 11.05
C LYS A 81 -6.69 -3.46 11.19
N VAL A 82 -5.88 -3.59 10.16
CA VAL A 82 -4.69 -4.44 10.17
C VAL A 82 -3.62 -3.83 11.05
N PRO A 83 -3.05 -4.57 12.02
CA PRO A 83 -1.98 -4.07 12.85
C PRO A 83 -0.80 -3.56 12.04
N MET A 84 -0.15 -2.48 12.49
CA MET A 84 1.00 -1.82 11.84
C MET A 84 0.73 -1.25 10.44
N VAL A 85 -0.47 -1.40 9.90
CA VAL A 85 -0.90 -0.79 8.64
C VAL A 85 -1.69 0.47 8.94
N GLN A 86 -1.41 1.53 8.22
CA GLN A 86 -2.16 2.77 8.29
C GLN A 86 -2.65 3.14 6.90
N VAL A 87 -3.88 3.58 6.83
CA VAL A 87 -4.48 4.11 5.61
C VAL A 87 -4.83 5.56 5.87
N ASP A 88 -4.19 6.43 5.15
CA ASP A 88 -4.38 7.86 5.28
C ASP A 88 -5.69 8.36 4.65
N GLY A 89 -6.00 9.64 4.79
CA GLY A 89 -7.20 10.24 4.21
C GLY A 89 -7.12 10.46 2.70
N GLN A 90 -5.95 10.26 2.10
CA GLN A 90 -5.74 10.19 0.66
C GLN A 90 -5.70 8.73 0.17
N ASP A 91 -5.98 7.79 1.09
CA ASP A 91 -5.97 6.35 0.84
C ASP A 91 -4.56 5.75 0.61
N ASN A 92 -3.51 6.50 1.00
CA ASN A 92 -2.17 5.96 1.02
C ASN A 92 -2.01 4.97 2.18
N ILE A 93 -1.42 3.83 1.88
CA ILE A 93 -1.06 2.85 2.89
C ILE A 93 0.38 3.10 3.33
N THR A 94 0.62 3.03 4.63
CA THR A 94 1.96 2.90 5.19
C THR A 94 2.01 1.67 6.09
N VAL A 95 3.15 0.99 6.08
CA VAL A 95 3.47 -0.12 6.97
C VAL A 95 4.58 0.36 7.89
N LYS A 96 4.37 0.29 9.21
CA LYS A 96 5.31 0.87 10.19
C LYS A 96 5.70 2.32 9.85
N GLY A 97 4.75 3.12 9.34
CA GLY A 97 4.99 4.52 8.96
C GLY A 97 5.78 4.72 7.65
N SER A 98 6.14 3.68 6.91
CA SER A 98 6.81 3.78 5.61
C SER A 98 5.87 3.38 4.47
N GLY A 99 5.82 4.19 3.40
CA GLY A 99 5.05 3.89 2.18
C GLY A 99 5.77 2.94 1.20
N ASN A 100 7.00 2.53 1.51
CA ASN A 100 7.78 1.64 0.63
C ASN A 100 7.58 0.16 0.98
N PHE A 101 6.36 -0.32 0.85
CA PHE A 101 5.98 -1.73 1.02
C PHE A 101 5.67 -2.36 -0.34
N LYS A 102 5.54 -3.68 -0.35
CA LYS A 102 5.17 -4.48 -1.52
C LYS A 102 3.84 -5.16 -1.28
N ILE A 103 3.05 -5.35 -2.33
CA ILE A 103 1.79 -6.10 -2.25
C ILE A 103 1.95 -7.42 -2.97
N PHE A 104 1.61 -8.47 -2.27
CA PHE A 104 1.55 -9.83 -2.77
C PHE A 104 0.11 -10.31 -2.78
N VAL A 105 -0.22 -11.17 -3.71
CA VAL A 105 -1.49 -11.89 -3.75
C VAL A 105 -1.18 -13.38 -3.74
N ASN A 106 -1.67 -14.06 -2.69
CA ASN A 106 -1.41 -15.50 -2.48
C ASN A 106 0.10 -15.84 -2.52
N GLY A 107 0.91 -15.01 -1.84
CA GLY A 107 2.34 -15.18 -1.76
C GLY A 107 3.13 -14.76 -3.01
N LYS A 108 2.48 -14.20 -4.02
CA LYS A 108 3.11 -13.73 -5.27
C LYS A 108 3.03 -12.22 -5.33
N GLU A 109 4.15 -11.55 -5.61
CA GLU A 109 4.12 -10.12 -5.80
C GLU A 109 3.25 -9.74 -7.00
N ASP A 110 2.46 -8.69 -6.80
CA ASP A 110 1.75 -8.00 -7.86
C ASP A 110 2.29 -6.57 -7.94
N PRO A 111 3.28 -6.29 -8.83
CA PRO A 111 3.87 -4.96 -8.97
C PRO A 111 2.85 -3.91 -9.37
N MET A 112 1.85 -4.32 -10.16
CA MET A 112 0.82 -3.42 -10.66
C MET A 112 -0.21 -3.09 -9.59
N LEU A 113 -0.52 -4.07 -8.74
CA LEU A 113 -1.32 -3.83 -7.55
C LEU A 113 -0.55 -2.96 -6.56
N THR A 114 0.75 -3.18 -6.41
CA THR A 114 1.63 -2.35 -5.58
C THR A 114 1.63 -0.89 -6.06
N ALA A 115 1.66 -0.64 -7.37
CA ALA A 115 1.61 0.72 -7.93
C ALA A 115 0.21 1.37 -7.84
N ASN A 116 -0.87 0.57 -7.88
CA ASN A 116 -2.24 1.08 -8.01
C ASN A 116 -3.18 0.65 -6.87
N TYR A 117 -2.65 0.19 -5.75
CA TYR A 117 -3.41 -0.43 -4.65
C TYR A 117 -4.59 0.42 -4.15
N GLN A 118 -4.44 1.75 -4.11
CA GLN A 118 -5.47 2.65 -3.63
C GLN A 118 -6.80 2.46 -4.37
N LYS A 119 -6.73 2.40 -5.70
CA LYS A 119 -7.91 2.27 -6.57
C LYS A 119 -8.44 0.84 -6.55
N VAL A 120 -7.53 -0.13 -6.58
CA VAL A 120 -7.86 -1.56 -6.56
C VAL A 120 -8.51 -1.94 -5.23
N PHE A 121 -7.93 -1.57 -4.09
CA PHE A 121 -8.46 -1.92 -2.77
C PHE A 121 -9.79 -1.22 -2.46
N LYS A 122 -10.03 -0.04 -3.04
CA LYS A 122 -11.36 0.60 -3.00
C LYS A 122 -12.42 -0.18 -3.78
N ALA A 123 -12.04 -0.78 -4.89
CA ALA A 123 -12.95 -1.56 -5.73
C ALA A 123 -13.08 -3.03 -5.27
N MET A 124 -12.09 -3.54 -4.53
CA MET A 124 -12.05 -4.93 -4.07
C MET A 124 -12.83 -5.11 -2.76
N PRO A 125 -13.88 -5.94 -2.73
CA PRO A 125 -14.58 -6.24 -1.48
C PRO A 125 -13.67 -6.98 -0.50
N ALA A 126 -13.72 -6.63 0.78
CA ALA A 126 -12.99 -7.35 1.82
C ALA A 126 -13.41 -8.83 1.90
N SER A 127 -14.65 -9.15 1.55
CA SER A 127 -15.17 -10.54 1.51
C SER A 127 -14.50 -11.44 0.46
N SER A 128 -13.80 -10.86 -0.53
CA SER A 128 -13.01 -11.62 -1.51
C SER A 128 -11.63 -12.03 -0.98
N VAL A 129 -11.25 -11.55 0.19
CA VAL A 129 -9.96 -11.81 0.84
C VAL A 129 -10.19 -12.66 2.09
N SER A 130 -9.42 -13.73 2.24
CA SER A 130 -9.46 -14.59 3.43
C SER A 130 -8.68 -13.97 4.58
N LYS A 131 -7.45 -13.56 4.31
CA LYS A 131 -6.57 -12.97 5.32
C LYS A 131 -5.58 -11.98 4.69
N ILE A 132 -5.07 -11.09 5.51
CA ILE A 132 -3.97 -10.19 5.19
C ILE A 132 -2.79 -10.61 6.04
N GLU A 133 -1.68 -10.94 5.40
CA GLU A 133 -0.42 -11.26 6.06
C GLU A 133 0.53 -10.09 5.91
N LEU A 134 1.07 -9.62 7.02
CA LEU A 134 2.07 -8.57 7.06
C LEU A 134 3.42 -9.19 7.44
N ILE A 135 4.37 -9.17 6.49
CA ILE A 135 5.74 -9.63 6.71
C ILE A 135 6.60 -8.38 6.87
N THR A 136 6.93 -8.06 8.12
CA THR A 136 7.63 -6.80 8.43
C THR A 136 9.13 -6.88 8.24
N GLU A 137 9.69 -8.10 8.29
CA GLU A 137 11.12 -8.36 8.16
C GLU A 137 11.34 -9.53 7.18
N PRO A 138 11.13 -9.27 5.86
CA PRO A 138 11.26 -10.31 4.85
C PRO A 138 12.69 -10.88 4.82
N GLY A 139 12.81 -12.21 4.88
CA GLY A 139 14.08 -12.93 4.82
C GLY A 139 14.78 -12.87 3.45
N ALA A 140 15.92 -13.58 3.31
CA ALA A 140 16.76 -13.55 2.09
C ALA A 140 16.06 -14.06 0.81
N LYS A 141 15.04 -14.91 0.94
CA LYS A 141 14.20 -15.40 -0.16
C LYS A 141 13.46 -14.26 -0.86
N TYR A 142 13.12 -13.22 -0.12
CA TYR A 142 12.41 -12.05 -0.64
C TYR A 142 13.40 -11.07 -1.29
N ASP A 143 12.94 -10.31 -2.29
CA ASP A 143 13.78 -9.34 -2.98
C ASP A 143 14.39 -8.34 -1.99
N ALA A 144 15.60 -7.90 -2.29
CA ALA A 144 16.34 -6.96 -1.47
C ALA A 144 15.65 -5.60 -1.36
N GLU A 145 14.84 -5.24 -2.34
CA GLU A 145 14.14 -3.98 -2.44
C GLU A 145 12.85 -3.95 -1.59
N GLY A 146 12.50 -2.76 -1.05
CA GLY A 146 11.32 -2.52 -0.21
C GLY A 146 11.67 -2.41 1.27
N THR A 147 11.57 -1.20 1.81
CA THR A 147 12.06 -0.88 3.15
C THR A 147 11.03 -1.09 4.27
N ALA A 148 9.73 -1.20 3.94
CA ALA A 148 8.64 -1.26 4.92
C ALA A 148 8.06 -2.66 5.13
N GLY A 149 8.42 -3.64 4.29
CA GLY A 149 7.89 -5.00 4.37
C GLY A 149 6.91 -5.36 3.25
N ILE A 150 6.16 -6.43 3.46
CA ILE A 150 5.26 -7.02 2.46
C ILE A 150 3.85 -7.10 3.05
N ILE A 151 2.85 -6.69 2.29
CA ILE A 151 1.44 -6.97 2.53
C ILE A 151 1.02 -8.09 1.58
N ASN A 152 0.78 -9.29 2.10
CA ASN A 152 0.30 -10.40 1.32
C ASN A 152 -1.22 -10.54 1.47
N ILE A 153 -1.94 -10.35 0.39
CA ILE A 153 -3.39 -10.51 0.30
C ILE A 153 -3.69 -11.97 -0.04
N VAL A 154 -4.22 -12.72 0.91
CA VAL A 154 -4.61 -14.10 0.68
C VAL A 154 -6.08 -14.16 0.34
N THR A 155 -6.39 -14.43 -0.92
CA THR A 155 -7.76 -14.57 -1.41
C THR A 155 -8.29 -15.99 -1.27
N GLU A 156 -7.40 -16.94 -0.99
CA GLU A 156 -7.71 -18.35 -0.94
C GLU A 156 -8.30 -18.74 0.42
N LYS A 157 -9.50 -19.25 0.41
CA LYS A 157 -10.22 -19.73 1.61
C LYS A 157 -9.83 -21.19 1.92
N LYS A 158 -9.57 -21.51 3.20
CA LYS A 158 -9.34 -22.90 3.62
C LYS A 158 -10.57 -23.75 3.35
N GLN A 159 -10.41 -24.87 2.66
CA GLN A 159 -11.53 -25.76 2.34
C GLN A 159 -11.19 -27.23 2.50
N THR A 160 -12.17 -27.99 2.92
CA THR A 160 -11.96 -29.34 3.44
C THR A 160 -12.68 -30.47 2.69
N LYS A 161 -13.62 -30.27 1.78
CA LYS A 161 -14.26 -31.34 0.97
C LYS A 161 -14.50 -30.95 -0.47
N GLU A 162 -14.83 -31.93 -1.32
CA GLU A 162 -15.25 -31.70 -2.69
C GLU A 162 -16.52 -30.87 -2.79
N GLY A 163 -16.63 -30.06 -3.83
CA GLY A 163 -17.79 -29.21 -4.06
C GLY A 163 -17.39 -27.82 -4.56
N TYR A 164 -18.25 -26.84 -4.30
CA TYR A 164 -18.02 -25.46 -4.73
C TYR A 164 -18.49 -24.44 -3.70
N THR A 165 -17.89 -23.27 -3.72
CA THR A 165 -18.38 -22.06 -3.04
C THR A 165 -18.35 -20.88 -3.98
N ALA A 166 -19.29 -19.96 -3.80
CA ALA A 166 -19.27 -18.69 -4.51
C ALA A 166 -19.72 -17.55 -3.60
N ASN A 167 -19.24 -16.36 -3.93
CA ASN A 167 -19.63 -15.10 -3.31
C ASN A 167 -19.99 -14.09 -4.40
N VAL A 168 -21.12 -13.42 -4.22
CA VAL A 168 -21.51 -12.25 -5.00
C VAL A 168 -21.59 -11.07 -4.07
N SER A 169 -20.88 -10.00 -4.38
CA SER A 169 -20.93 -8.76 -3.60
C SER A 169 -21.26 -7.59 -4.50
N LEU A 170 -22.21 -6.77 -4.07
CA LEU A 170 -22.62 -5.54 -4.71
C LEU A 170 -22.50 -4.39 -3.70
N SER A 171 -21.97 -3.28 -4.10
CA SER A 171 -21.96 -2.08 -3.26
C SER A 171 -22.25 -0.84 -4.09
N ALA A 172 -22.96 0.08 -3.47
CA ALA A 172 -23.29 1.38 -4.04
C ALA A 172 -23.07 2.47 -2.98
N SER A 173 -22.49 3.57 -3.39
CA SER A 173 -22.29 4.73 -2.54
C SER A 173 -22.70 6.01 -3.29
N ASN A 174 -22.65 7.15 -2.60
CA ASN A 174 -22.84 8.45 -3.25
C ASN A 174 -21.75 8.79 -4.29
N ARG A 175 -20.74 7.90 -4.50
CA ARG A 175 -19.58 8.15 -5.37
C ARG A 175 -19.33 7.08 -6.41
N ASP A 176 -19.52 5.83 -6.05
CA ASP A 176 -19.13 4.68 -6.85
C ASP A 176 -20.09 3.50 -6.67
N VAL A 177 -20.06 2.64 -7.65
CA VAL A 177 -20.69 1.32 -7.62
C VAL A 177 -19.62 0.26 -7.85
N ASN A 178 -19.74 -0.87 -7.16
CA ASN A 178 -18.83 -1.99 -7.32
C ASN A 178 -19.61 -3.29 -7.33
N ALA A 179 -19.15 -4.23 -8.16
CA ALA A 179 -19.64 -5.60 -8.24
C ALA A 179 -18.46 -6.57 -8.17
N SER A 180 -18.61 -7.64 -7.42
CA SER A 180 -17.59 -8.68 -7.29
C SER A 180 -18.23 -10.05 -7.35
N LEU A 181 -17.59 -10.95 -8.04
CA LEU A 181 -17.90 -12.37 -8.10
C LEU A 181 -16.62 -13.15 -7.74
N TYR A 182 -16.75 -14.10 -6.84
CA TYR A 182 -15.72 -15.07 -6.51
C TYR A 182 -16.35 -16.46 -6.58
N GLY A 183 -15.64 -17.41 -7.18
CA GLY A 183 -16.02 -18.81 -7.21
C GLY A 183 -14.83 -19.70 -6.97
N ARG A 184 -15.05 -20.82 -6.29
CA ARG A 184 -14.05 -21.86 -6.08
C ARG A 184 -14.70 -23.22 -6.19
N MET A 185 -14.00 -24.15 -6.79
CA MET A 185 -14.40 -25.55 -6.86
C MET A 185 -13.23 -26.47 -6.56
N LYS A 186 -13.51 -27.62 -5.96
CA LYS A 186 -12.57 -28.74 -5.79
C LYS A 186 -13.23 -30.01 -6.24
N TYR A 187 -12.52 -30.77 -7.06
CA TYR A 187 -12.91 -32.10 -7.50
C TYR A 187 -11.68 -33.03 -7.51
N GLY A 188 -11.67 -34.02 -6.63
CA GLY A 188 -10.52 -34.89 -6.42
C GLY A 188 -9.25 -34.09 -6.11
N ASN A 189 -8.23 -34.31 -6.91
CA ASN A 189 -6.92 -33.65 -6.79
C ASN A 189 -6.83 -32.32 -7.53
N PHE A 190 -7.93 -31.83 -8.07
CA PHE A 190 -7.96 -30.56 -8.80
C PHE A 190 -8.73 -29.50 -8.01
N THR A 191 -8.18 -28.31 -7.93
CA THR A 191 -8.83 -27.13 -7.37
C THR A 191 -8.75 -25.99 -8.37
N ALA A 192 -9.82 -25.25 -8.55
CA ALA A 192 -9.83 -24.01 -9.32
C ALA A 192 -10.59 -22.92 -8.56
N ASP A 193 -10.08 -21.71 -8.62
CA ASP A 193 -10.78 -20.51 -8.20
C ASP A 193 -10.73 -19.42 -9.26
N ALA A 194 -11.78 -18.62 -9.31
CA ALA A 194 -11.88 -17.49 -10.20
C ALA A 194 -12.50 -16.29 -9.47
N ASN A 195 -12.04 -15.12 -9.83
CA ASN A 195 -12.59 -13.86 -9.33
C ASN A 195 -12.83 -12.88 -10.48
N PHE A 196 -13.83 -12.04 -10.31
CA PHE A 196 -14.13 -10.93 -11.18
C PHE A 196 -14.59 -9.75 -10.34
N ASN A 197 -14.00 -8.58 -10.58
CA ASN A 197 -14.32 -7.35 -9.87
C ASN A 197 -14.49 -6.21 -10.88
N TYR A 198 -15.55 -5.45 -10.73
CA TYR A 198 -15.81 -4.24 -11.49
C TYR A 198 -16.13 -3.10 -10.54
N GLY A 199 -15.56 -1.92 -10.78
CA GLY A 199 -15.86 -0.70 -10.04
C GLY A 199 -15.89 0.52 -10.94
N GLU A 200 -16.83 1.43 -10.68
CA GLU A 200 -16.99 2.66 -11.46
C GLU A 200 -17.40 3.84 -10.57
N SER A 201 -16.84 5.01 -10.84
CA SER A 201 -17.29 6.26 -10.23
C SER A 201 -18.58 6.72 -10.91
N ILE A 202 -19.64 6.89 -10.13
CA ILE A 202 -20.91 7.46 -10.61
C ILE A 202 -20.94 8.98 -10.51
N THR A 203 -20.16 9.56 -9.60
CA THR A 203 -19.97 11.01 -9.49
C THR A 203 -18.49 11.33 -9.50
N GLY A 204 -18.15 12.39 -10.26
CA GLY A 204 -16.78 12.87 -10.28
C GLY A 204 -16.33 13.39 -8.92
N GLN A 205 -15.08 13.13 -8.57
CA GLN A 205 -14.46 13.67 -7.37
C GLN A 205 -14.02 15.10 -7.61
N LYS A 206 -14.72 16.08 -7.00
CA LYS A 206 -14.34 17.49 -7.06
C LYS A 206 -13.16 17.76 -6.12
N ASN A 207 -12.10 18.29 -6.67
CA ASN A 207 -10.87 18.59 -5.95
C ASN A 207 -10.46 20.04 -6.25
N ASN A 208 -10.00 20.75 -5.23
CA ASN A 208 -9.44 22.09 -5.36
C ASN A 208 -8.06 22.13 -4.70
N SER A 209 -7.12 22.78 -5.36
CA SER A 209 -5.79 23.02 -4.81
C SER A 209 -5.43 24.49 -4.95
N THR A 210 -4.79 25.06 -3.96
CA THR A 210 -4.15 26.39 -4.05
C THR A 210 -2.70 26.20 -3.65
N SER A 211 -1.78 26.60 -4.51
CA SER A 211 -0.36 26.70 -4.19
C SER A 211 0.07 28.17 -4.21
N THR A 212 0.93 28.55 -3.27
CA THR A 212 1.53 29.87 -3.19
C THR A 212 3.03 29.67 -3.08
N THR A 213 3.78 30.25 -4.01
CA THR A 213 5.24 30.29 -4.00
C THR A 213 5.69 31.73 -3.82
N VAL A 214 6.59 31.98 -2.91
CA VAL A 214 7.16 33.30 -2.60
C VAL A 214 8.64 33.28 -2.94
N TYR A 215 9.07 34.25 -3.71
CA TYR A 215 10.45 34.50 -4.15
C TYR A 215 10.95 35.74 -3.39
N ASP A 216 11.56 35.54 -2.21
CA ASP A 216 11.92 36.66 -1.31
C ASP A 216 12.92 37.62 -1.94
N ASP A 217 13.80 37.17 -2.84
CA ASP A 217 14.81 37.96 -3.52
C ASP A 217 14.32 38.64 -4.80
N ASN A 218 13.06 38.43 -5.21
CA ASN A 218 12.51 39.01 -6.42
C ASN A 218 11.29 39.93 -6.13
N PRO A 219 11.48 41.23 -6.03
CA PRO A 219 10.39 42.15 -5.69
C PRO A 219 9.35 42.33 -6.80
N THR A 220 9.70 42.11 -8.08
CA THR A 220 8.83 42.24 -9.23
C THR A 220 7.96 40.98 -9.37
N ASN A 221 8.58 39.81 -9.42
CA ASN A 221 7.91 38.52 -9.47
C ASN A 221 7.97 37.86 -8.09
N HIS A 222 7.36 38.51 -7.10
CA HIS A 222 7.53 38.15 -5.69
C HIS A 222 6.68 36.95 -5.28
N ARG A 223 5.44 36.86 -5.79
CA ARG A 223 4.51 35.82 -5.32
C ARG A 223 3.70 35.22 -6.46
N GLN A 224 3.88 33.92 -6.68
CA GLN A 224 3.07 33.13 -7.60
C GLN A 224 1.94 32.45 -6.84
N VAL A 225 0.70 32.57 -7.31
CA VAL A 225 -0.46 31.89 -6.76
C VAL A 225 -1.12 31.06 -7.87
N ALA A 226 -1.29 29.76 -7.65
CA ALA A 226 -1.98 28.89 -8.57
C ALA A 226 -3.24 28.30 -7.91
N HIS A 227 -4.36 28.43 -8.59
CA HIS A 227 -5.66 27.89 -8.21
C HIS A 227 -6.07 26.80 -9.18
N VAL A 228 -6.03 25.54 -8.73
CA VAL A 228 -6.38 24.37 -9.54
C VAL A 228 -7.69 23.78 -9.07
N SER A 229 -8.62 23.55 -9.99
CA SER A 229 -9.84 22.79 -9.74
C SER A 229 -10.02 21.71 -10.80
N PHE A 230 -10.48 20.52 -10.40
CA PHE A 230 -10.71 19.45 -11.35
C PHE A 230 -11.73 18.43 -10.83
N ASN A 231 -12.30 17.69 -11.77
CA ASN A 231 -13.23 16.61 -11.51
C ASN A 231 -12.68 15.31 -12.13
N SER A 232 -12.53 14.24 -11.35
CA SER A 232 -11.99 12.98 -11.84
C SER A 232 -12.96 11.82 -11.63
N THR A 233 -13.03 10.94 -12.64
CA THR A 233 -13.78 9.69 -12.63
C THR A 233 -12.84 8.54 -12.98
N TYR A 234 -13.18 7.35 -12.52
CA TYR A 234 -12.43 6.14 -12.87
C TYR A 234 -13.37 4.96 -13.10
N ASN A 235 -12.93 4.00 -13.89
CA ASN A 235 -13.46 2.65 -13.89
C ASN A 235 -12.32 1.64 -13.72
N PHE A 236 -12.65 0.50 -13.16
CA PHE A 236 -11.72 -0.56 -12.83
C PHE A 236 -12.37 -1.91 -13.13
N LEU A 237 -11.60 -2.80 -13.73
CA LEU A 237 -11.95 -4.20 -13.97
C LEU A 237 -10.75 -5.06 -13.61
N ASN A 238 -10.98 -6.10 -12.83
CA ASN A 238 -10.00 -7.13 -12.52
C ASN A 238 -10.65 -8.49 -12.62
N GLY A 239 -9.97 -9.46 -13.23
CA GLY A 239 -10.39 -10.85 -13.27
C GLY A 239 -9.19 -11.78 -13.21
N GLY A 240 -9.33 -12.87 -12.48
CA GLY A 240 -8.28 -13.87 -12.33
C GLY A 240 -8.84 -15.27 -12.24
N ILE A 241 -8.00 -16.22 -12.61
CA ILE A 241 -8.22 -17.65 -12.44
C ILE A 241 -6.95 -18.29 -11.91
N ASN A 242 -7.09 -19.15 -10.91
CA ASN A 242 -6.00 -19.98 -10.40
C ASN A 242 -6.45 -21.45 -10.40
N MET A 243 -5.52 -22.32 -10.72
CA MET A 243 -5.74 -23.76 -10.77
C MET A 243 -4.58 -24.47 -10.06
N SER A 244 -4.89 -25.50 -9.32
CA SER A 244 -3.90 -26.40 -8.74
C SER A 244 -4.28 -27.86 -8.98
N TRP A 245 -3.25 -28.67 -9.22
CA TRP A 245 -3.39 -30.10 -9.43
C TRP A 245 -2.36 -30.83 -8.61
N GLU A 246 -2.84 -31.70 -7.71
CA GLU A 246 -2.04 -32.55 -6.81
C GLU A 246 -2.15 -34.03 -7.24
N PRO A 247 -1.44 -34.51 -8.29
CA PRO A 247 -1.58 -35.89 -8.76
C PRO A 247 -1.25 -36.90 -7.66
N ASN A 248 -0.40 -36.52 -6.70
CA ASN A 248 -0.05 -37.30 -5.52
C ASN A 248 0.52 -36.38 -4.44
N ALA A 249 0.78 -36.91 -3.24
CA ALA A 249 1.30 -36.15 -2.08
C ALA A 249 2.66 -35.47 -2.30
N LYS A 250 3.43 -35.91 -3.30
CA LYS A 250 4.78 -35.39 -3.58
C LYS A 250 4.78 -34.27 -4.61
N ASN A 251 3.76 -34.15 -5.45
CA ASN A 251 3.78 -33.26 -6.60
C ASN A 251 2.58 -32.30 -6.59
N LEU A 252 2.86 -31.01 -6.71
CA LEU A 252 1.85 -29.98 -6.88
C LEU A 252 2.20 -29.12 -8.09
N PHE A 253 1.27 -28.98 -9.01
CA PHE A 253 1.32 -28.04 -10.12
C PHE A 253 0.32 -26.91 -9.88
N THR A 254 0.76 -25.66 -10.06
CA THR A 254 -0.16 -24.52 -10.04
C THR A 254 -0.02 -23.72 -11.32
N ALA A 255 -1.12 -23.16 -11.79
CA ALA A 255 -1.16 -22.22 -12.89
C ALA A 255 -2.19 -21.14 -12.56
N GLY A 256 -1.88 -19.90 -12.88
CA GLY A 256 -2.79 -18.78 -12.67
C GLY A 256 -2.65 -17.74 -13.78
N GLY A 257 -3.71 -16.98 -13.98
CA GLY A 257 -3.72 -15.83 -14.87
C GLY A 257 -4.57 -14.73 -14.26
N ASN A 258 -4.15 -13.50 -14.46
CA ASN A 258 -4.87 -12.30 -14.02
C ASN A 258 -4.88 -11.27 -15.15
N ILE A 259 -6.01 -10.59 -15.30
CA ILE A 259 -6.13 -9.40 -16.14
C ILE A 259 -6.68 -8.25 -15.30
N MET A 260 -6.08 -7.08 -15.43
CA MET A 260 -6.51 -5.87 -14.77
C MET A 260 -6.56 -4.72 -15.79
N ARG A 261 -7.64 -3.96 -15.75
CA ARG A 261 -7.77 -2.74 -16.55
C ARG A 261 -8.32 -1.63 -15.69
N MET A 262 -7.71 -0.46 -15.80
CA MET A 262 -8.18 0.76 -15.19
C MET A 262 -8.18 1.87 -16.24
N SER A 263 -9.16 2.75 -16.17
CA SER A 263 -9.19 4.00 -16.91
C SER A 263 -9.59 5.12 -15.96
N ALA A 264 -8.86 6.21 -15.98
CA ALA A 264 -9.20 7.42 -15.26
C ALA A 264 -9.29 8.60 -16.23
N LYS A 265 -10.28 9.45 -16.00
CA LYS A 265 -10.52 10.68 -16.76
C LYS A 265 -10.58 11.83 -15.77
N THR A 266 -9.84 12.88 -16.04
CA THR A 266 -10.00 14.17 -15.38
C THR A 266 -10.53 15.14 -16.41
N GLY A 267 -11.76 15.59 -16.18
CA GLY A 267 -12.39 16.64 -16.97
C GLY A 267 -12.40 17.95 -16.20
N ASP A 268 -12.61 19.05 -16.91
CA ASP A 268 -12.78 20.40 -16.34
C ASP A 268 -11.63 20.77 -15.37
N LEU A 269 -10.39 20.35 -15.70
CA LEU A 269 -9.22 20.81 -14.98
C LEU A 269 -9.00 22.27 -15.40
N SER A 270 -9.10 23.18 -14.43
CA SER A 270 -8.85 24.60 -14.57
C SER A 270 -7.71 25.00 -13.65
N ASN A 271 -6.69 25.64 -14.18
CA ASN A 271 -5.55 26.17 -13.45
C ASN A 271 -5.40 27.65 -13.76
N LEU A 272 -5.72 28.52 -12.79
CA LEU A 272 -5.42 29.94 -12.85
C LEU A 272 -4.12 30.17 -12.09
N THR A 273 -3.10 30.65 -12.80
CA THR A 273 -1.82 31.05 -12.20
C THR A 273 -1.66 32.56 -12.32
N GLU A 274 -1.32 33.21 -11.22
CA GLU A 274 -1.12 34.64 -11.10
C GLU A 274 0.28 34.92 -10.50
N MET A 275 1.01 35.86 -11.08
CA MET A 275 2.26 36.38 -10.54
C MET A 275 2.05 37.81 -10.05
N LEU A 276 2.43 38.04 -8.82
CA LEU A 276 2.24 39.31 -8.11
C LEU A 276 3.58 39.90 -7.67
N SER A 277 3.70 41.22 -7.72
CA SER A 277 4.81 41.94 -7.13
C SER A 277 4.81 41.92 -5.59
N ALA A 278 5.82 42.44 -4.94
CA ALA A 278 5.86 42.63 -3.49
C ALA A 278 4.77 43.58 -2.97
N SER A 279 4.31 44.53 -3.80
CA SER A 279 3.16 45.40 -3.53
C SER A 279 1.79 44.76 -3.84
N ASN A 280 1.77 43.53 -4.29
CA ASN A 280 0.60 42.77 -4.74
C ASN A 280 -0.01 43.22 -6.09
N ASP A 281 0.75 43.93 -6.92
CA ASP A 281 0.30 44.28 -8.27
C ASP A 281 0.45 43.07 -9.20
N LEU A 282 -0.57 42.80 -10.02
CA LEU A 282 -0.56 41.71 -10.99
C LEU A 282 0.51 41.98 -12.05
N GLN A 283 1.50 41.08 -12.16
CA GLN A 283 2.51 41.14 -13.20
C GLN A 283 2.06 40.40 -14.44
N TRP A 284 1.59 39.17 -14.27
CA TRP A 284 0.98 38.36 -15.33
C TRP A 284 -0.01 37.35 -14.75
N SER A 285 -0.90 36.86 -15.59
CA SER A 285 -1.77 35.74 -15.26
C SER A 285 -2.04 34.86 -16.47
N MET A 286 -2.34 33.58 -16.19
CA MET A 286 -2.65 32.57 -17.18
C MET A 286 -3.74 31.64 -16.66
N LEU A 287 -4.82 31.51 -17.43
CA LEU A 287 -5.88 30.52 -17.20
C LEU A 287 -5.73 29.36 -18.19
N GLN A 288 -5.43 28.18 -17.65
CA GLN A 288 -5.31 26.94 -18.41
C GLN A 288 -6.52 26.04 -18.18
N LYS A 289 -7.09 25.52 -19.25
CA LYS A 289 -8.11 24.45 -19.24
C LYS A 289 -7.49 23.17 -19.77
N SER A 290 -7.63 22.09 -19.01
CA SER A 290 -6.98 20.82 -19.36
C SER A 290 -7.94 19.64 -19.27
N LYS A 291 -7.63 18.61 -20.05
CA LYS A 291 -8.30 17.30 -20.01
C LYS A 291 -7.24 16.21 -19.94
N MET A 292 -7.39 15.31 -19.01
CA MET A 292 -6.47 14.18 -18.85
C MET A 292 -7.21 12.86 -19.01
N ARG A 293 -6.58 11.93 -19.70
CA ARG A 293 -6.98 10.52 -19.76
C ARG A 293 -5.76 9.65 -19.50
N MET A 294 -5.89 8.76 -18.54
CA MET A 294 -4.88 7.76 -18.26
C MET A 294 -5.53 6.38 -18.24
N GLY A 295 -4.80 5.40 -18.71
CA GLY A 295 -5.22 4.01 -18.69
C GLY A 295 -4.12 3.13 -18.15
N PHE A 296 -4.53 1.95 -17.73
CA PHE A 296 -3.66 0.91 -17.30
C PHE A 296 -4.31 -0.43 -17.66
N THR A 297 -3.57 -1.27 -18.32
CA THR A 297 -3.97 -2.67 -18.59
C THR A 297 -2.79 -3.57 -18.27
N SER A 298 -3.01 -4.60 -17.47
CA SER A 298 -2.02 -5.62 -17.18
C SER A 298 -2.61 -6.99 -17.41
N ALA A 299 -1.81 -7.90 -17.97
CA ALA A 299 -2.12 -9.31 -18.06
C ALA A 299 -0.93 -10.11 -17.55
N SER A 300 -1.15 -11.03 -16.63
CA SER A 300 -0.10 -11.86 -16.08
C SER A 300 -0.45 -13.34 -16.10
N VAL A 301 0.56 -14.17 -16.23
CA VAL A 301 0.47 -15.63 -16.11
C VAL A 301 1.57 -16.10 -15.16
N ASN A 302 1.22 -16.99 -14.26
CA ASN A 302 2.17 -17.64 -13.38
C ASN A 302 1.99 -19.13 -13.41
N THR A 303 3.08 -19.87 -13.30
CA THR A 303 3.09 -21.33 -13.17
C THR A 303 4.12 -21.73 -12.13
N SER A 304 3.82 -22.75 -11.35
CA SER A 304 4.81 -23.34 -10.47
C SER A 304 4.67 -24.86 -10.37
N TYR A 305 5.81 -25.51 -10.13
CA TYR A 305 5.89 -26.90 -9.80
C TYR A 305 6.61 -27.06 -8.47
N ARG A 306 6.00 -27.79 -7.52
CA ARG A 306 6.62 -28.19 -6.26
C ARG A 306 6.76 -29.70 -6.19
N HIS A 307 7.95 -30.12 -5.84
CA HIS A 307 8.27 -31.51 -5.51
C HIS A 307 8.64 -31.64 -4.05
N ASN A 308 7.90 -32.46 -3.29
CA ASN A 308 8.22 -32.82 -1.92
C ASN A 308 9.00 -34.14 -1.93
N PHE A 309 10.25 -34.12 -1.45
CA PHE A 309 11.09 -35.32 -1.44
C PHE A 309 10.68 -36.28 -0.32
N ASN A 310 10.23 -35.74 0.81
CA ASN A 310 9.82 -36.47 2.01
C ASN A 310 8.71 -35.73 2.77
N ASP A 311 8.19 -36.37 3.81
CA ASP A 311 7.13 -35.80 4.67
C ASP A 311 7.71 -34.82 5.72
N ALA A 312 9.04 -34.74 5.88
CA ALA A 312 9.71 -33.77 6.75
C ALA A 312 9.81 -32.37 6.15
N GLY A 313 9.18 -32.11 5.01
CA GLY A 313 9.11 -30.78 4.41
C GLY A 313 10.26 -30.42 3.46
N GLN A 314 11.15 -31.38 3.13
CA GLN A 314 12.18 -31.16 2.10
C GLN A 314 11.50 -31.00 0.74
N ASN A 315 11.75 -29.87 0.05
CA ASN A 315 11.08 -29.59 -1.20
C ASN A 315 11.92 -28.75 -2.16
N LEU A 316 11.59 -28.85 -3.44
CA LEU A 316 12.08 -28.03 -4.53
C LEU A 316 10.87 -27.36 -5.20
N ILE A 317 10.99 -26.06 -5.41
CA ILE A 317 9.94 -25.27 -6.09
C ILE A 317 10.57 -24.61 -7.32
N LEU A 318 9.93 -24.78 -8.47
CA LEU A 318 10.25 -24.08 -9.70
C LEU A 318 9.09 -23.16 -10.03
N THR A 319 9.36 -21.88 -10.29
CA THR A 319 8.32 -20.90 -10.57
C THR A 319 8.70 -20.08 -11.78
N TYR A 320 7.69 -19.80 -12.63
CA TYR A 320 7.80 -18.88 -13.73
C TYR A 320 6.63 -17.89 -13.70
N TYR A 321 6.93 -16.63 -13.96
CA TYR A 321 5.96 -15.54 -14.04
C TYR A 321 6.22 -14.71 -15.30
N PHE A 322 5.12 -14.37 -15.98
CA PHE A 322 5.11 -13.43 -17.10
C PHE A 322 4.11 -12.33 -16.82
N ASN A 323 4.48 -11.09 -17.08
CA ASN A 323 3.58 -9.94 -17.02
C ASN A 323 3.74 -9.07 -18.27
N TYR A 324 2.60 -8.62 -18.79
CA TYR A 324 2.51 -7.63 -19.84
C TYR A 324 1.67 -6.45 -19.34
N GLY A 325 2.19 -5.23 -19.47
CA GLY A 325 1.52 -3.99 -19.09
C GLY A 325 1.43 -3.00 -20.24
N TYR A 326 0.35 -2.24 -20.29
CA TYR A 326 0.14 -1.14 -21.22
C TYR A 326 -0.47 0.06 -20.51
N ASN A 327 0.23 1.21 -20.55
CA ASN A 327 -0.11 2.44 -19.84
C ASN A 327 -0.23 3.61 -20.82
N PRO A 328 -1.41 3.83 -21.44
CA PRO A 328 -1.65 5.01 -22.25
C PRO A 328 -1.93 6.23 -21.38
N PHE A 329 -1.35 7.34 -21.78
CA PHE A 329 -1.57 8.65 -21.16
C PHE A 329 -1.82 9.70 -22.23
N ARG A 330 -2.78 10.60 -21.98
CA ARG A 330 -3.06 11.78 -22.80
C ARG A 330 -3.41 12.95 -21.89
N PHE A 331 -2.70 14.04 -22.06
CA PHE A 331 -2.97 15.31 -21.40
C PHE A 331 -3.08 16.39 -22.45
N THR A 332 -4.20 17.11 -22.50
CA THR A 332 -4.43 18.21 -23.46
C THR A 332 -4.68 19.46 -22.66
N THR A 333 -3.98 20.54 -22.95
CA THR A 333 -4.06 21.85 -22.30
C THR A 333 -4.39 22.91 -23.34
N HIS A 334 -5.24 23.85 -22.97
CA HIS A 334 -5.57 25.07 -23.69
C HIS A 334 -5.30 26.27 -22.77
N ASN A 335 -4.51 27.23 -23.22
CA ASN A 335 -4.28 28.50 -22.56
C ASN A 335 -5.42 29.44 -22.98
N GLU A 336 -6.46 29.54 -22.15
CA GLU A 336 -7.73 30.20 -22.51
C GLU A 336 -7.63 31.73 -22.39
N GLU A 337 -6.96 32.21 -21.33
CA GLU A 337 -6.77 33.63 -21.06
C GLU A 337 -5.36 33.88 -20.54
N THR A 338 -4.68 34.87 -21.12
CA THR A 338 -3.36 35.32 -20.66
C THR A 338 -3.36 36.83 -20.51
N VAL A 339 -2.77 37.34 -19.46
CA VAL A 339 -2.53 38.78 -19.22
C VAL A 339 -1.05 38.97 -18.99
N ASN A 340 -0.42 39.77 -19.84
CA ASN A 340 1.04 40.03 -19.80
C ASN A 340 1.91 38.75 -19.78
N TYR A 341 1.39 37.67 -20.34
CA TYR A 341 2.08 36.37 -20.46
C TYR A 341 2.03 35.91 -21.91
N ALA A 342 3.19 35.71 -22.51
CA ALA A 342 3.31 35.21 -23.87
C ALA A 342 3.54 33.69 -23.79
N SER A 343 2.44 32.93 -23.96
CA SER A 343 2.60 31.48 -24.15
C SER A 343 3.08 31.19 -25.56
N PRO A 344 4.03 30.28 -25.76
CA PRO A 344 4.51 29.90 -27.08
C PRO A 344 3.44 29.16 -27.90
N TYR A 345 2.41 28.59 -27.25
CA TYR A 345 1.33 27.84 -27.88
C TYR A 345 0.02 28.04 -27.12
N ASP A 346 -1.09 28.16 -27.84
CA ASP A 346 -2.42 28.20 -27.22
C ASP A 346 -2.89 26.79 -26.85
N TRP A 347 -2.52 25.80 -27.63
CA TRP A 347 -2.85 24.39 -27.39
C TRP A 347 -1.62 23.51 -27.31
N SER A 348 -1.64 22.62 -26.33
CA SER A 348 -0.62 21.58 -26.22
C SER A 348 -1.26 20.23 -25.88
N ARG A 349 -0.64 19.14 -26.36
CA ARG A 349 -1.08 17.78 -26.08
C ARG A 349 0.09 16.84 -25.88
N GLN A 350 0.20 16.27 -24.70
CA GLN A 350 1.12 15.18 -24.45
C GLN A 350 0.40 13.84 -24.67
N LYS A 351 1.00 12.97 -25.43
CA LYS A 351 0.61 11.56 -25.59
C LYS A 351 1.78 10.69 -25.19
N SER A 352 1.52 9.70 -24.32
CA SER A 352 2.53 8.70 -23.94
C SER A 352 1.92 7.31 -23.99
N MET A 353 2.68 6.34 -24.49
CA MET A 353 2.33 4.92 -24.52
C MET A 353 3.49 4.13 -23.98
N ASN A 354 3.29 3.51 -22.82
CA ASN A 354 4.32 2.71 -22.18
C ASN A 354 3.91 1.24 -22.20
N TYR A 355 4.81 0.36 -22.59
CA TYR A 355 4.62 -1.08 -22.59
C TYR A 355 5.66 -1.72 -21.69
N ASN A 356 5.21 -2.61 -20.80
CA ASN A 356 6.06 -3.35 -19.88
C ASN A 356 5.99 -4.83 -20.22
N ARG A 357 7.13 -5.50 -20.30
CA ARG A 357 7.24 -6.96 -20.42
C ARG A 357 8.21 -7.46 -19.38
N GLU A 358 7.73 -8.38 -18.57
CA GLU A 358 8.54 -8.96 -17.50
C GLU A 358 8.47 -10.48 -17.56
N HIS A 359 9.63 -11.12 -17.49
CA HIS A 359 9.78 -12.56 -17.31
C HIS A 359 10.57 -12.81 -16.04
N THR A 360 10.07 -13.68 -15.18
CA THR A 360 10.78 -14.10 -13.97
C THR A 360 10.83 -15.60 -13.88
N ALA A 361 12.01 -16.12 -13.58
CA ALA A 361 12.25 -17.51 -13.23
C ALA A 361 12.87 -17.58 -11.84
N GLN A 362 12.37 -18.50 -11.00
CA GLN A 362 12.88 -18.71 -9.65
C GLN A 362 12.95 -20.20 -9.32
N ILE A 363 13.98 -20.57 -8.59
CA ILE A 363 14.18 -21.90 -8.02
C ILE A 363 14.43 -21.75 -6.52
N ASP A 364 13.67 -22.48 -5.70
CA ASP A 364 13.78 -22.53 -4.25
C ASP A 364 13.98 -23.96 -3.78
N TYR A 365 14.93 -24.17 -2.90
CA TYR A 365 15.16 -25.45 -2.24
C TYR A 365 15.11 -25.26 -0.73
N THR A 366 14.32 -26.10 -0.06
CA THR A 366 14.19 -26.14 1.40
C THR A 366 14.64 -27.48 1.92
N LEU A 367 15.56 -27.47 2.88
CA LEU A 367 16.13 -28.64 3.55
C LEU A 367 15.88 -28.53 5.05
N PRO A 368 14.81 -29.16 5.60
CA PRO A 368 14.67 -29.34 7.04
C PRO A 368 15.61 -30.45 7.57
N LEU A 369 16.13 -30.23 8.75
CA LEU A 369 17.04 -31.13 9.46
C LEU A 369 16.54 -31.31 10.90
N GLN A 370 16.83 -32.46 11.53
CA GLN A 370 16.50 -32.75 12.92
C GLN A 370 15.04 -32.48 13.29
N ASP A 371 14.11 -33.14 12.62
CA ASP A 371 12.68 -33.02 12.85
C ASP A 371 12.17 -31.54 12.74
N GLU A 372 12.61 -30.84 11.70
CA GLU A 372 12.25 -29.45 11.40
C GLU A 372 12.79 -28.39 12.38
N LYS A 373 13.63 -28.79 13.36
CA LYS A 373 14.27 -27.83 14.28
C LYS A 373 15.26 -26.92 13.57
N HIS A 374 15.85 -27.39 12.49
CA HIS A 374 16.78 -26.64 11.66
C HIS A 374 16.32 -26.65 10.22
N THR A 375 16.35 -25.51 9.58
CA THR A 375 15.93 -25.37 8.17
C THR A 375 16.99 -24.59 7.42
N ILE A 376 17.43 -25.10 6.29
CA ILE A 376 18.27 -24.41 5.32
C ILE A 376 17.40 -24.13 4.09
N GLU A 377 17.41 -22.90 3.63
CA GLU A 377 16.79 -22.50 2.37
C GLU A 377 17.86 -21.90 1.46
N ALA A 378 17.81 -22.25 0.18
CA ALA A 378 18.66 -21.66 -0.85
C ALA A 378 17.88 -21.50 -2.15
N GLY A 379 18.23 -20.50 -2.93
CA GLY A 379 17.55 -20.30 -4.19
C GLY A 379 18.26 -19.32 -5.11
N ALA A 380 17.75 -19.27 -6.34
CA ALA A 380 18.16 -18.34 -7.38
C ALA A 380 16.94 -17.75 -8.08
N LYS A 381 17.08 -16.51 -8.51
CA LYS A 381 16.03 -15.78 -9.22
C LYS A 381 16.61 -14.94 -10.34
N SER A 382 15.95 -14.93 -11.48
CA SER A 382 16.26 -14.04 -12.60
C SER A 382 15.02 -13.29 -13.04
N VAL A 383 15.14 -12.00 -13.22
CA VAL A 383 14.09 -11.10 -13.69
C VAL A 383 14.58 -10.38 -14.92
N PHE A 384 13.81 -10.43 -16.00
CA PHE A 384 14.08 -9.72 -17.25
C PHE A 384 12.93 -8.76 -17.53
N ARG A 385 13.21 -7.46 -17.50
CA ARG A 385 12.24 -6.40 -17.77
C ARG A 385 12.66 -5.59 -18.96
N HIS A 386 11.76 -5.56 -19.94
CA HIS A 386 11.91 -4.76 -21.14
C HIS A 386 10.69 -3.84 -21.26
N ASN A 387 10.92 -2.57 -21.08
CA ASN A 387 9.90 -1.55 -21.18
C ASN A 387 10.14 -0.72 -22.43
N THR A 388 9.08 -0.25 -23.07
CA THR A 388 9.17 0.73 -24.16
C THR A 388 8.29 1.92 -23.81
N ALA A 389 8.81 3.12 -24.08
CA ALA A 389 8.10 4.38 -23.89
C ALA A 389 8.08 5.15 -25.21
N ASP A 390 6.90 5.49 -25.71
CA ASP A 390 6.69 6.42 -26.82
C ASP A 390 5.96 7.63 -26.25
N SER A 391 6.63 8.78 -26.16
CA SER A 391 6.06 10.03 -25.67
C SER A 391 6.24 11.12 -26.71
N ARG A 392 5.19 11.89 -26.96
CA ARG A 392 5.17 12.98 -27.94
C ARG A 392 4.42 14.17 -27.38
N GLN A 393 5.04 15.34 -27.51
CA GLN A 393 4.40 16.63 -27.35
C GLN A 393 3.88 17.11 -28.70
N LEU A 394 2.64 17.62 -28.71
CA LEU A 394 2.04 18.27 -29.86
C LEU A 394 1.67 19.69 -29.44
N ASN A 395 1.96 20.68 -30.26
CA ASN A 395 1.70 22.08 -30.02
C ASN A 395 0.98 22.71 -31.21
N GLY A 396 0.14 23.70 -31.00
CA GLY A 396 -0.60 24.39 -32.06
C GLY A 396 -1.35 25.61 -31.57
N ALA A 397 -1.82 26.44 -32.51
CA ALA A 397 -2.70 27.58 -32.22
C ALA A 397 -4.14 27.12 -31.95
N THR A 398 -4.58 26.02 -32.56
CA THR A 398 -5.90 25.40 -32.33
C THR A 398 -5.76 23.91 -32.01
N GLU A 399 -6.84 23.28 -31.50
CA GLU A 399 -6.81 21.83 -31.21
C GLU A 399 -6.67 21.00 -32.48
N GLU A 400 -7.18 21.49 -33.62
CA GLU A 400 -7.10 20.86 -34.94
C GLU A 400 -5.71 20.96 -35.56
N GLU A 401 -4.99 22.04 -35.28
CA GLU A 401 -3.64 22.32 -35.81
C GLU A 401 -2.49 21.74 -34.98
N LEU A 402 -2.80 20.92 -33.98
CA LEU A 402 -1.81 20.29 -33.13
C LEU A 402 -0.84 19.43 -33.97
N ALA A 403 0.39 19.91 -34.13
CA ALA A 403 1.49 19.23 -34.79
C ALA A 403 2.50 18.68 -33.79
N VAL A 404 3.15 17.57 -34.13
CA VAL A 404 4.18 16.98 -33.26
C VAL A 404 5.36 17.95 -33.18
N ASP A 405 5.76 18.27 -31.97
CA ASP A 405 6.98 19.02 -31.69
C ASP A 405 8.19 18.09 -31.85
N PRO A 406 9.06 18.30 -32.85
CA PRO A 406 10.19 17.40 -33.13
C PRO A 406 11.22 17.35 -32.00
N ASP A 407 11.33 18.42 -31.21
CA ASP A 407 12.28 18.54 -30.09
C ASP A 407 11.78 17.83 -28.82
N ASN A 408 10.48 17.49 -28.78
CA ASN A 408 9.81 16.85 -27.67
C ASN A 408 9.21 15.48 -28.04
N ILE A 409 10.02 14.65 -28.70
CA ILE A 409 9.72 13.25 -28.99
C ILE A 409 10.67 12.39 -28.17
N VAL A 410 10.13 11.43 -27.45
CA VAL A 410 10.91 10.37 -26.80
C VAL A 410 10.40 9.02 -27.27
N ASP A 411 11.26 8.25 -27.91
CA ASP A 411 11.08 6.82 -28.15
C ASP A 411 12.25 6.13 -27.47
N ALA A 412 11.96 5.38 -26.41
CA ALA A 412 12.99 4.78 -25.58
C ALA A 412 12.69 3.32 -25.26
N ARG A 413 13.74 2.52 -25.20
CA ARG A 413 13.73 1.15 -24.66
C ARG A 413 14.49 1.13 -23.35
N GLN A 414 13.89 0.55 -22.37
CA GLN A 414 14.45 0.41 -21.07
C GLN A 414 14.61 -1.06 -20.73
N ILE A 415 15.78 -1.41 -20.21
CA ILE A 415 16.17 -2.74 -19.81
C ILE A 415 16.46 -2.70 -18.32
N GLN A 416 15.93 -3.68 -17.59
CA GLN A 416 16.29 -3.93 -16.20
C GLN A 416 16.30 -5.44 -15.96
N ASP A 417 17.50 -5.99 -15.91
CA ASP A 417 17.73 -7.40 -15.61
C ASP A 417 18.29 -7.54 -14.21
N VAL A 418 17.71 -8.42 -13.40
CA VAL A 418 18.14 -8.68 -12.02
C VAL A 418 18.43 -10.17 -11.86
N TYR A 419 19.63 -10.48 -11.38
CA TYR A 419 20.05 -11.82 -11.03
C TYR A 419 20.33 -11.89 -9.54
N ALA A 420 19.71 -12.85 -8.85
CA ALA A 420 19.83 -13.00 -7.42
C ALA A 420 20.17 -14.43 -7.00
N LEU A 421 21.04 -14.55 -6.01
CA LEU A 421 21.34 -15.78 -5.28
C LEU A 421 21.11 -15.52 -3.79
N TYR A 422 20.53 -16.47 -3.09
CA TYR A 422 20.28 -16.33 -1.66
C TYR A 422 20.37 -17.66 -0.93
N ALA A 423 20.74 -17.54 0.34
CA ALA A 423 20.71 -18.64 1.28
C ALA A 423 20.29 -18.13 2.66
N SER A 424 19.56 -18.94 3.40
CA SER A 424 19.16 -18.67 4.78
C SER A 424 19.19 -19.93 5.63
N TYR A 425 19.36 -19.72 6.94
CA TYR A 425 19.29 -20.75 7.95
C TYR A 425 18.37 -20.29 9.07
N LYS A 426 17.54 -21.21 9.58
CA LYS A 426 16.71 -21.04 10.76
C LYS A 426 16.92 -22.23 11.69
N GLY A 427 17.17 -21.94 12.97
CA GLY A 427 17.34 -22.98 14.00
C GLY A 427 16.49 -22.69 15.23
N VAL A 428 15.87 -23.72 15.79
CA VAL A 428 15.09 -23.68 17.04
C VAL A 428 15.87 -24.41 18.14
N PHE A 429 16.23 -23.67 19.20
CA PHE A 429 17.04 -24.10 20.33
C PHE A 429 16.24 -23.90 21.63
N GLY A 430 15.36 -24.84 21.95
CA GLY A 430 14.41 -24.68 23.04
C GLY A 430 13.50 -23.48 22.83
N ASN A 431 13.57 -22.49 23.72
CA ASN A 431 12.77 -21.26 23.64
C ASN A 431 13.36 -20.19 22.69
N VAL A 432 14.56 -20.44 22.13
CA VAL A 432 15.25 -19.52 21.25
C VAL A 432 15.08 -19.96 19.80
N THR A 433 14.64 -19.09 18.93
CA THR A 433 14.69 -19.27 17.47
C THR A 433 15.68 -18.26 16.91
N ALA A 434 16.70 -18.75 16.20
CA ALA A 434 17.67 -17.90 15.50
C ALA A 434 17.54 -18.10 13.99
N SER A 435 17.62 -17.02 13.23
CA SER A 435 17.63 -17.06 11.77
C SER A 435 18.65 -16.09 11.21
N GLY A 436 19.21 -16.42 10.06
CA GLY A 436 20.11 -15.53 9.32
C GLY A 436 20.14 -15.90 7.86
N GLY A 437 20.37 -14.91 7.01
CA GLY A 437 20.43 -15.12 5.59
C GLY A 437 21.21 -14.02 4.89
N VAL A 438 21.61 -14.33 3.68
CA VAL A 438 22.28 -13.38 2.78
C VAL A 438 21.71 -13.52 1.38
N ARG A 439 21.54 -12.40 0.72
CA ARG A 439 21.15 -12.31 -0.68
C ARG A 439 22.14 -11.44 -1.43
N TYR A 440 22.61 -11.93 -2.56
CA TYR A 440 23.38 -11.16 -3.52
C TYR A 440 22.50 -10.85 -4.73
N GLU A 441 22.48 -9.60 -5.16
CA GLU A 441 21.78 -9.17 -6.37
C GLU A 441 22.72 -8.40 -7.29
N ARG A 442 22.71 -8.78 -8.56
CA ARG A 442 23.28 -7.98 -9.65
C ARG A 442 22.16 -7.46 -10.51
N SER A 443 22.11 -6.15 -10.69
CA SER A 443 21.13 -5.48 -11.54
C SER A 443 21.81 -4.78 -12.69
N HIS A 444 21.42 -5.15 -13.91
CA HIS A 444 21.82 -4.46 -15.13
C HIS A 444 20.67 -3.58 -15.58
N MET A 445 20.90 -2.28 -15.66
CA MET A 445 19.87 -1.28 -15.97
C MET A 445 20.34 -0.40 -17.12
N GLY A 446 19.41 -0.02 -18.02
CA GLY A 446 19.75 0.89 -19.08
C GLY A 446 18.57 1.45 -19.85
N ILE A 447 18.82 2.54 -20.55
CA ILE A 447 17.87 3.19 -21.45
C ILE A 447 18.56 3.42 -22.79
N ASP A 448 17.89 2.96 -23.87
CA ASP A 448 18.24 3.28 -25.24
C ASP A 448 17.24 4.29 -25.78
N PHE A 449 17.70 5.50 -26.07
CA PHE A 449 16.90 6.52 -26.72
C PHE A 449 16.96 6.33 -28.23
N LEU A 450 15.85 5.87 -28.83
CA LEU A 450 15.75 5.69 -30.27
C LEU A 450 15.44 7.01 -30.98
N LYS A 451 14.81 7.95 -30.26
CA LYS A 451 14.53 9.32 -30.70
C LYS A 451 14.58 10.25 -29.49
N GLY A 452 14.84 11.53 -29.71
CA GLY A 452 14.83 12.58 -28.69
C GLY A 452 16.19 13.17 -28.35
N GLY A 453 17.28 12.74 -29.01
CA GLY A 453 18.59 13.37 -28.88
C GLY A 453 19.30 13.17 -27.53
N TYR A 454 18.89 12.18 -26.73
CA TYR A 454 19.50 11.81 -25.46
C TYR A 454 20.49 10.67 -25.64
N ASP A 455 21.58 10.69 -24.87
CA ASP A 455 22.58 9.62 -24.86
C ASP A 455 22.04 8.37 -24.18
N ASN A 456 22.38 7.20 -24.74
CA ASN A 456 22.07 5.92 -24.14
C ASN A 456 22.80 5.75 -22.82
N PHE A 457 22.11 5.14 -21.86
CA PHE A 457 22.60 4.97 -20.49
C PHE A 457 22.65 3.48 -20.12
N ARG A 458 23.70 3.06 -19.40
CA ARG A 458 23.84 1.74 -18.78
C ARG A 458 24.48 1.85 -17.42
N THR A 459 23.99 1.06 -16.48
CA THR A 459 24.59 0.91 -15.15
C THR A 459 24.44 -0.52 -14.63
N ASP A 460 25.45 -0.97 -13.89
CA ASP A 460 25.46 -2.24 -13.17
C ASP A 460 25.54 -1.96 -11.67
N LEU A 461 24.58 -2.49 -10.92
CA LEU A 461 24.54 -2.39 -9.47
C LEU A 461 24.79 -3.78 -8.87
N ASN A 462 25.59 -3.85 -7.82
CA ASN A 462 25.89 -5.08 -7.07
C ASN A 462 25.59 -4.85 -5.59
N ASP A 463 24.66 -5.62 -5.06
CA ASP A 463 24.18 -5.45 -3.69
C ASP A 463 24.25 -6.77 -2.93
N VAL A 464 24.87 -6.74 -1.74
CA VAL A 464 24.86 -7.84 -0.77
C VAL A 464 23.97 -7.43 0.39
N VAL A 465 22.94 -8.20 0.66
CA VAL A 465 21.84 -7.86 1.58
C VAL A 465 21.72 -8.92 2.67
N PRO A 466 22.38 -8.73 3.82
CA PRO A 466 22.27 -9.63 4.97
C PRO A 466 21.03 -9.33 5.81
N ASN A 467 20.53 -10.38 6.49
CA ASN A 467 19.54 -10.30 7.55
C ASN A 467 19.86 -11.30 8.66
N ALA A 468 19.46 -10.99 9.89
CA ALA A 468 19.56 -11.87 11.03
C ALA A 468 18.48 -11.56 12.06
N ALA A 469 17.97 -12.57 12.76
CA ALA A 469 17.02 -12.35 13.83
C ALA A 469 17.18 -13.44 14.92
N VAL A 470 16.91 -13.02 16.15
CA VAL A 470 16.80 -13.91 17.31
C VAL A 470 15.49 -13.63 18.01
N THR A 471 14.70 -14.67 18.23
CA THR A 471 13.42 -14.61 18.95
C THR A 471 13.50 -15.48 20.18
N TYR A 472 13.18 -14.91 21.34
CA TYR A 472 12.99 -15.65 22.58
C TYR A 472 11.49 -15.79 22.86
N ASN A 473 11.02 -17.04 22.92
CA ASN A 473 9.61 -17.37 23.18
C ASN A 473 9.43 -17.63 24.67
N PHE A 474 8.79 -16.71 25.40
CA PHE A 474 8.41 -16.92 26.81
C PHE A 474 7.27 -17.95 26.93
N SER A 475 6.36 -17.90 25.93
CA SER A 475 5.25 -18.83 25.75
C SER A 475 4.84 -18.85 24.25
N PRO A 476 3.93 -19.72 23.81
CA PRO A 476 3.42 -19.70 22.43
C PRO A 476 2.78 -18.36 22.02
N ALA A 477 2.25 -17.60 22.98
CA ALA A 477 1.60 -16.31 22.73
C ALA A 477 2.50 -15.10 23.03
N ASN A 478 3.71 -15.30 23.58
CA ASN A 478 4.52 -14.21 24.10
C ASN A 478 5.98 -14.36 23.69
N ASN A 479 6.52 -13.41 22.96
CA ASN A 479 7.90 -13.44 22.48
C ASN A 479 8.57 -12.06 22.47
N LEU A 480 9.90 -12.07 22.49
CA LEU A 480 10.77 -10.93 22.27
C LEU A 480 11.71 -11.25 21.09
N ARG A 481 11.67 -10.41 20.07
CA ARG A 481 12.45 -10.57 18.84
C ARG A 481 13.39 -9.38 18.64
N LEU A 482 14.66 -9.67 18.40
CA LEU A 482 15.66 -8.73 17.91
C LEU A 482 16.00 -9.09 16.47
N ALA A 483 15.87 -8.16 15.54
CA ALA A 483 16.17 -8.38 14.14
C ALA A 483 17.08 -7.26 13.59
N TYR A 484 18.01 -7.65 12.73
CA TYR A 484 18.78 -6.78 11.86
C TYR A 484 18.42 -7.11 10.41
N GLN A 485 18.17 -6.10 9.61
CA GLN A 485 17.89 -6.24 8.20
C GLN A 485 18.51 -5.11 7.40
N MET A 486 19.31 -5.46 6.40
CA MET A 486 19.65 -4.52 5.34
C MET A 486 18.61 -4.59 4.22
N ARG A 487 18.23 -3.46 3.69
CA ARG A 487 17.33 -3.34 2.52
C ARG A 487 17.90 -2.31 1.56
N ILE A 488 17.57 -2.47 0.29
CA ILE A 488 17.96 -1.52 -0.75
C ILE A 488 16.72 -0.83 -1.34
N SER A 489 16.95 0.31 -1.95
CA SER A 489 15.96 1.01 -2.74
C SER A 489 16.65 1.49 -4.00
N ARG A 490 16.35 0.85 -5.15
CA ARG A 490 16.91 1.23 -6.43
C ARG A 490 16.27 2.53 -6.92
N PRO A 491 17.01 3.35 -7.66
CA PRO A 491 16.38 4.49 -8.33
C PRO A 491 15.31 4.00 -9.31
N GLY A 492 14.15 4.66 -9.28
CA GLY A 492 13.09 4.41 -10.24
C GLY A 492 13.46 4.96 -11.63
N LEU A 493 12.72 4.54 -12.64
CA LEU A 493 12.96 4.93 -14.02
C LEU A 493 12.80 6.43 -14.25
N GLU A 494 11.80 7.05 -13.62
CA GLU A 494 11.60 8.49 -13.65
C GLU A 494 12.79 9.24 -13.01
N GLN A 495 13.34 8.69 -11.92
CA GLN A 495 14.50 9.28 -11.25
C GLN A 495 15.79 9.16 -12.08
N LEU A 496 15.89 8.16 -12.96
CA LEU A 496 17.04 7.95 -13.85
C LEU A 496 16.89 8.66 -15.20
N ASN A 497 15.65 8.94 -15.63
CA ASN A 497 15.37 9.47 -16.96
C ASN A 497 15.77 10.96 -17.06
N PRO A 498 16.80 11.34 -17.84
CA PRO A 498 17.25 12.72 -17.96
C PRO A 498 16.29 13.61 -18.77
N PHE A 499 15.22 13.04 -19.33
CA PHE A 499 14.24 13.79 -20.09
C PHE A 499 13.58 14.88 -19.24
N ARG A 500 13.45 16.08 -19.80
CA ARG A 500 12.79 17.22 -19.18
C ARG A 500 11.28 17.09 -19.35
N MET A 501 10.57 16.84 -18.26
CA MET A 501 9.11 16.82 -18.22
C MET A 501 8.58 18.14 -17.67
N SER A 502 7.71 18.79 -18.41
CA SER A 502 7.02 20.00 -17.98
C SER A 502 5.52 19.81 -18.17
N TYR A 503 4.77 19.78 -17.09
CA TYR A 503 3.31 19.72 -17.11
C TYR A 503 2.66 21.10 -17.06
N VAL A 504 3.40 22.04 -16.49
CA VAL A 504 3.08 23.47 -16.47
C VAL A 504 4.37 24.21 -16.80
N GLU A 505 4.28 25.32 -17.52
CA GLU A 505 5.45 26.07 -18.00
C GLU A 505 6.40 26.55 -16.87
N THR A 506 5.88 26.59 -15.63
CA THR A 506 6.64 27.04 -14.44
C THR A 506 7.24 25.89 -13.64
N GLU A 507 7.17 24.64 -14.12
CA GLU A 507 7.74 23.48 -13.42
C GLU A 507 8.39 22.52 -14.41
N VAL A 508 9.66 22.20 -14.18
CA VAL A 508 10.44 21.21 -14.95
C VAL A 508 10.93 20.13 -14.01
N ARG A 509 10.68 18.87 -14.38
CA ARG A 509 11.23 17.69 -13.71
C ARG A 509 12.17 16.94 -14.64
N MET A 510 13.29 16.46 -14.08
CA MET A 510 14.26 15.66 -14.80
C MET A 510 14.96 14.68 -13.87
N GLY A 511 15.20 13.47 -14.32
CA GLY A 511 15.92 12.45 -13.58
C GLY A 511 17.45 12.66 -13.66
N ASN A 512 18.16 11.80 -12.93
CA ASN A 512 19.61 11.74 -12.89
C ASN A 512 20.09 10.30 -13.14
N PRO A 513 20.71 10.00 -14.29
CA PRO A 513 21.17 8.66 -14.63
C PRO A 513 22.29 8.11 -13.75
N ASN A 514 22.96 8.96 -12.95
CA ASN A 514 24.09 8.59 -12.09
C ASN A 514 23.67 8.18 -10.68
N LEU A 515 22.40 7.85 -10.46
CA LEU A 515 21.91 7.41 -9.16
C LEU A 515 22.35 5.98 -8.83
N GLU A 516 22.70 5.77 -7.56
CA GLU A 516 23.00 4.47 -6.96
C GLU A 516 21.83 3.97 -6.11
N SER A 517 21.81 2.66 -5.80
CA SER A 517 20.86 2.10 -4.84
C SER A 517 21.06 2.71 -3.44
N GLU A 518 19.97 3.16 -2.82
CA GLU A 518 19.98 3.50 -1.39
C GLU A 518 20.14 2.22 -0.57
N LYS A 519 20.90 2.30 0.54
CA LYS A 519 21.11 1.18 1.48
C LYS A 519 20.62 1.58 2.87
N TYR A 520 19.63 0.79 3.36
CA TYR A 520 19.02 0.99 4.67
C TYR A 520 19.42 -0.12 5.62
N HIS A 521 19.98 0.25 6.76
CA HIS A 521 20.29 -0.66 7.86
C HIS A 521 19.26 -0.47 8.96
N ASN A 522 18.46 -1.50 9.24
CA ASN A 522 17.39 -1.48 10.23
C ASN A 522 17.68 -2.46 11.36
N ILE A 523 17.56 -2.00 12.60
CA ILE A 523 17.57 -2.82 13.80
C ILE A 523 16.23 -2.64 14.48
N THR A 524 15.52 -3.76 14.72
CA THR A 524 14.18 -3.76 15.31
C THR A 524 14.14 -4.65 16.53
N LEU A 525 13.67 -4.13 17.66
CA LEU A 525 13.33 -4.89 18.85
C LEU A 525 11.81 -4.91 18.98
N THR A 526 11.20 -6.09 18.95
CA THR A 526 9.74 -6.27 19.02
C THR A 526 9.38 -7.18 20.18
N TYR A 527 8.50 -6.70 21.05
CA TYR A 527 7.82 -7.52 22.04
C TYR A 527 6.38 -7.76 21.56
N SER A 528 5.94 -9.02 21.55
CA SER A 528 4.61 -9.43 21.13
C SER A 528 3.97 -10.30 22.21
N ASN A 529 2.70 -10.02 22.48
CA ASN A 529 1.85 -10.85 23.35
C ASN A 529 0.45 -10.92 22.72
N PHE A 530 -0.03 -12.11 22.39
CA PHE A 530 -1.35 -12.35 21.79
C PHE A 530 -2.17 -13.28 22.70
N GLY A 531 -2.56 -12.75 23.86
CA GLY A 531 -3.50 -13.41 24.78
C GLY A 531 -4.95 -13.28 24.34
N GLN A 532 -5.84 -14.04 24.96
CA GLN A 532 -7.28 -14.09 24.59
C GLN A 532 -8.00 -12.76 24.82
N ILE A 533 -7.72 -12.07 25.92
CA ILE A 533 -8.36 -10.80 26.30
C ILE A 533 -7.56 -9.62 25.76
N LEU A 534 -6.25 -9.66 25.96
CA LEU A 534 -5.32 -8.60 25.57
C LEU A 534 -4.29 -9.17 24.60
N GLY A 535 -4.23 -8.61 23.41
CA GLY A 535 -3.23 -8.95 22.40
C GLY A 535 -2.57 -7.70 21.85
N GLY A 536 -1.29 -7.80 21.48
CA GLY A 536 -0.62 -6.68 20.87
C GLY A 536 0.88 -6.86 20.71
N ASN A 537 1.50 -5.83 20.13
CA ASN A 537 2.94 -5.73 20.06
C ASN A 537 3.40 -4.28 20.21
N ILE A 538 4.64 -4.15 20.64
CA ILE A 538 5.38 -2.89 20.65
C ILE A 538 6.75 -3.15 20.01
N SER A 539 7.17 -2.26 19.10
CA SER A 539 8.47 -2.36 18.43
C SER A 539 9.22 -1.04 18.43
N LEU A 540 10.49 -1.11 18.74
CA LEU A 540 11.44 0.00 18.60
C LEU A 540 12.35 -0.32 17.41
N GLU A 541 12.39 0.58 16.43
CA GLU A 541 13.18 0.45 15.22
C GLU A 541 14.13 1.63 15.07
N ALA A 542 15.41 1.32 14.86
CA ALA A 542 16.42 2.27 14.45
C ALA A 542 16.82 1.99 13.00
N SER A 543 16.70 2.99 12.14
CA SER A 543 17.01 2.89 10.71
C SER A 543 18.02 3.95 10.31
N ARG A 544 19.00 3.56 9.48
CA ARG A 544 20.00 4.48 8.92
C ARG A 544 20.29 4.19 7.46
N SER A 545 20.34 5.25 6.67
CA SER A 545 20.88 5.25 5.31
C SER A 545 21.86 6.40 5.14
N ASN A 546 22.97 6.18 4.39
CA ASN A 546 24.00 7.18 4.17
C ASN A 546 23.94 7.80 2.76
N ASN A 547 23.14 7.26 1.85
CA ASN A 547 23.09 7.68 0.44
C ASN A 547 21.65 7.74 -0.07
N THR A 548 20.73 8.36 0.71
CA THR A 548 19.34 8.49 0.27
C THR A 548 19.23 9.33 -0.99
N ILE A 549 18.37 8.87 -1.90
CA ILE A 549 18.00 9.63 -3.09
C ILE A 549 17.02 10.71 -2.64
N GLU A 550 17.46 11.92 -2.65
CA GLU A 550 16.64 13.07 -2.28
C GLU A 550 16.35 13.92 -3.52
N GLU A 551 15.19 14.53 -3.53
CA GLU A 551 14.86 15.56 -4.50
C GLU A 551 15.71 16.79 -4.24
N ARG A 552 16.23 17.38 -5.30
CA ARG A 552 16.83 18.68 -5.31
C ARG A 552 15.90 19.63 -6.03
N ILE A 553 15.27 20.50 -5.30
CA ILE A 553 14.42 21.57 -5.83
C ILE A 553 15.27 22.83 -5.91
N TYR A 554 15.29 23.47 -7.07
CA TYR A 554 15.88 24.81 -7.26
C TYR A 554 15.01 25.60 -8.22
N TYR A 555 15.16 26.92 -8.20
CA TYR A 555 14.42 27.84 -9.03
C TYR A 555 15.39 28.60 -9.93
N ASP A 556 15.05 28.70 -11.20
CA ASP A 556 15.79 29.45 -12.19
C ASP A 556 14.76 30.16 -13.09
N ASP A 557 14.88 31.50 -13.23
CA ASP A 557 13.98 32.37 -14.00
C ASP A 557 12.46 32.11 -13.74
N ASN A 558 12.09 31.99 -12.43
CA ASN A 558 10.73 31.67 -11.95
C ASN A 558 10.19 30.28 -12.34
N VAL A 559 11.04 29.43 -12.91
CA VAL A 559 10.74 28.02 -13.17
C VAL A 559 11.29 27.19 -12.03
N GLN A 560 10.46 26.32 -11.47
CA GLN A 560 10.90 25.32 -10.50
C GLN A 560 11.50 24.12 -11.23
N TYR A 561 12.75 23.82 -10.93
CA TYR A 561 13.41 22.60 -11.37
C TYR A 561 13.45 21.58 -10.24
N THR A 562 13.07 20.35 -10.56
CA THR A 562 13.16 19.21 -9.64
C THR A 562 14.03 18.14 -10.29
N THR A 563 15.11 17.72 -9.61
CA THR A 563 15.98 16.60 -10.00
C THR A 563 16.30 15.72 -8.79
N TYR A 564 17.10 14.68 -8.96
CA TYR A 564 17.42 13.71 -7.94
C TYR A 564 18.91 13.51 -7.77
N GLY A 565 19.31 13.12 -6.55
CA GLY A 565 20.71 12.77 -6.25
C GLY A 565 20.82 11.90 -4.99
N ASN A 566 21.86 11.08 -4.91
CA ASN A 566 22.24 10.39 -3.67
C ASN A 566 22.87 11.41 -2.68
N LEU A 567 22.06 12.34 -2.22
CA LEU A 567 22.51 13.55 -1.52
C LEU A 567 22.35 13.45 -0.01
N GLY A 568 21.53 12.51 0.47
CA GLY A 568 21.06 12.49 1.85
C GLY A 568 21.71 11.43 2.72
N ARG A 569 21.80 11.74 4.02
CA ARG A 569 21.92 10.78 5.11
C ARG A 569 20.64 10.87 5.92
N ARG A 570 19.98 9.73 6.11
CA ARG A 570 18.74 9.65 6.89
C ARG A 570 18.93 8.77 8.10
N ASN A 571 18.62 9.29 9.28
CA ASN A 571 18.49 8.53 10.52
C ASN A 571 17.03 8.59 10.97
N ARG A 572 16.49 7.47 11.42
CA ARG A 572 15.13 7.39 11.95
C ARG A 572 15.12 6.51 13.20
N LEU A 573 14.46 6.98 14.25
CA LEU A 573 14.09 6.18 15.42
C LEU A 573 12.58 6.16 15.49
N GLN A 574 11.99 4.97 15.56
CA GLN A 574 10.55 4.78 15.49
C GLN A 574 10.07 3.82 16.57
N LEU A 575 9.03 4.21 17.30
CA LEU A 575 8.28 3.38 18.22
C LEU A 575 6.91 3.10 17.59
N ASN A 576 6.57 1.82 17.40
CA ASN A 576 5.26 1.38 16.93
C ASN A 576 4.56 0.60 18.04
N GLY A 577 3.23 0.72 18.13
CA GLY A 577 2.41 -0.03 19.03
C GLY A 577 1.09 -0.44 18.39
N PHE A 578 0.69 -1.67 18.68
CA PHE A 578 -0.65 -2.18 18.40
C PHE A 578 -1.17 -2.88 19.66
N LEU A 579 -2.41 -2.57 20.02
CA LEU A 579 -3.10 -3.17 21.14
C LEU A 579 -4.52 -3.57 20.73
N MET A 580 -4.89 -4.82 20.99
CA MET A 580 -6.22 -5.36 20.79
C MET A 580 -6.79 -5.80 22.14
N ILE A 581 -7.97 -5.30 22.48
CA ILE A 581 -8.70 -5.61 23.70
C ILE A 581 -10.00 -6.31 23.29
N ASN A 582 -10.12 -7.58 23.62
CA ASN A 582 -11.34 -8.34 23.50
C ASN A 582 -12.12 -8.21 24.81
N VAL A 583 -12.99 -7.18 24.90
CA VAL A 583 -13.77 -6.88 26.12
C VAL A 583 -14.66 -8.07 26.48
N ASN A 584 -15.29 -8.67 25.47
CA ASN A 584 -16.07 -9.91 25.60
C ASN A 584 -16.17 -10.57 24.20
N ASN A 585 -16.96 -11.65 24.08
CA ASN A 585 -17.12 -12.36 22.79
C ASN A 585 -17.71 -11.51 21.68
N ASN A 586 -18.40 -10.43 22.02
CA ASN A 586 -19.14 -9.59 21.09
C ASN A 586 -18.49 -8.22 20.88
N MET A 587 -17.49 -7.82 21.68
CA MET A 587 -16.91 -6.48 21.63
C MET A 587 -15.39 -6.51 21.59
N ARG A 588 -14.82 -5.81 20.61
CA ARG A 588 -13.38 -5.64 20.41
C ARG A 588 -13.03 -4.18 20.22
N ILE A 589 -11.94 -3.75 20.83
CA ILE A 589 -11.30 -2.46 20.63
C ILE A 589 -9.88 -2.72 20.12
N SER A 590 -9.44 -2.01 19.08
CA SER A 590 -8.06 -2.05 18.64
C SER A 590 -7.49 -0.64 18.59
N LEU A 591 -6.28 -0.48 19.08
CA LEU A 591 -5.51 0.75 19.09
C LEU A 591 -4.23 0.50 18.30
N ASN A 592 -3.85 1.41 17.43
CA ASN A 592 -2.59 1.37 16.74
C ASN A 592 -1.96 2.77 16.70
N GLY A 593 -0.63 2.83 16.70
CA GLY A 593 0.05 4.10 16.62
C GLY A 593 1.54 3.94 16.37
N ALA A 594 2.14 5.02 15.90
CA ALA A 594 3.58 5.15 15.78
C ALA A 594 4.00 6.57 16.11
N VAL A 595 5.17 6.68 16.72
CA VAL A 595 5.88 7.95 16.90
C VAL A 595 7.28 7.74 16.34
N ASN A 596 7.73 8.63 15.48
CA ASN A 596 9.07 8.55 14.94
C ASN A 596 9.75 9.94 14.90
N TYR A 597 11.05 9.92 15.15
CA TYR A 597 11.96 11.04 14.93
C TYR A 597 12.78 10.74 13.69
N SER A 598 12.77 11.66 12.74
CA SER A 598 13.56 11.58 11.51
C SER A 598 14.51 12.76 11.41
N GLN A 599 15.74 12.49 10.98
CA GLN A 599 16.74 13.49 10.62
C GLN A 599 17.25 13.17 9.21
N ILE A 600 17.22 14.15 8.33
CA ILE A 600 17.71 14.07 6.96
C ILE A 600 18.74 15.16 6.80
N LYS A 601 19.96 14.81 6.36
CA LYS A 601 21.06 15.75 6.19
C LYS A 601 21.74 15.53 4.85
N SER A 602 21.98 16.61 4.13
CA SER A 602 22.83 16.66 2.94
C SER A 602 24.01 17.59 3.19
N THR A 603 25.19 17.01 3.32
CA THR A 603 26.41 17.79 3.51
C THR A 603 26.78 18.57 2.25
N ASN A 604 26.53 17.97 1.08
CA ASN A 604 26.86 18.57 -0.22
C ASN A 604 25.99 19.79 -0.55
N LEU A 605 24.75 19.82 -0.06
CA LEU A 605 23.86 20.97 -0.25
C LEU A 605 23.83 21.92 0.96
N GLY A 606 24.50 21.56 2.06
CA GLY A 606 24.42 22.33 3.30
C GLY A 606 23.04 22.32 3.95
N LEU A 607 22.19 21.32 3.63
CA LEU A 607 20.81 21.26 4.08
C LEU A 607 20.63 20.21 5.17
N GLU A 608 19.79 20.54 6.14
CA GLU A 608 19.37 19.61 7.19
C GLU A 608 17.89 19.88 7.55
N ASN A 609 17.14 18.81 7.70
CA ASN A 609 15.77 18.84 8.22
C ASN A 609 15.56 17.71 9.22
N HIS A 610 14.86 18.01 10.31
CA HIS A 610 14.53 17.02 11.32
C HIS A 610 13.17 17.29 11.95
N GLY A 611 12.57 16.27 12.52
CA GLY A 611 11.28 16.45 13.19
C GLY A 611 10.67 15.16 13.71
N TRP A 612 9.70 15.38 14.57
CA TRP A 612 8.82 14.33 15.07
C TRP A 612 7.61 14.22 14.16
N ASN A 613 7.23 13.00 13.86
CA ASN A 613 5.97 12.69 13.27
C ASN A 613 5.35 11.46 13.93
N GLY A 614 4.05 11.29 13.75
CA GLY A 614 3.35 10.18 14.37
C GLY A 614 1.93 10.05 13.85
N ASN A 615 1.30 8.98 14.26
CA ASN A 615 -0.07 8.65 13.94
C ASN A 615 -0.68 7.84 15.06
N ALA A 616 -1.99 7.90 15.17
CA ALA A 616 -2.78 7.10 16.10
C ALA A 616 -4.12 6.75 15.45
N GLY A 617 -4.58 5.54 15.70
CA GLY A 617 -5.87 5.04 15.24
C GLY A 617 -6.55 4.21 16.29
N VAL A 618 -7.87 4.24 16.30
CA VAL A 618 -8.74 3.43 17.13
C VAL A 618 -9.82 2.79 16.27
N SER A 619 -10.13 1.52 16.51
CA SER A 619 -11.29 0.86 15.95
C SER A 619 -12.07 0.14 17.05
N TRP A 620 -13.39 0.18 16.94
CA TRP A 620 -14.33 -0.46 17.84
C TRP A 620 -15.30 -1.29 17.00
N ASN A 621 -15.52 -2.54 17.41
CA ASN A 621 -16.44 -3.47 16.79
C ASN A 621 -17.32 -4.11 17.86
N TYR A 622 -18.63 -4.16 17.61
CA TYR A 622 -19.60 -4.74 18.51
C TYR A 622 -20.67 -5.51 17.75
N THR A 623 -20.93 -6.75 18.17
CA THR A 623 -22.05 -7.56 17.68
C THR A 623 -23.13 -7.59 18.75
N GLY A 624 -24.22 -6.89 18.47
CA GLY A 624 -25.37 -6.76 19.37
C GLY A 624 -26.42 -7.85 19.16
N PRO A 625 -27.58 -7.73 19.84
CA PRO A 625 -28.74 -8.60 19.65
C PRO A 625 -29.15 -8.64 18.17
N TRP A 626 -29.88 -9.71 17.78
CA TRP A 626 -30.37 -9.94 16.40
C TRP A 626 -29.27 -9.95 15.33
N LYS A 627 -28.02 -10.27 15.70
CA LYS A 627 -26.84 -10.27 14.82
C LYS A 627 -26.55 -8.90 14.19
N LEU A 628 -26.95 -7.80 14.85
CA LEU A 628 -26.59 -6.45 14.44
C LEU A 628 -25.11 -6.21 14.74
N LYS A 629 -24.36 -5.77 13.74
CA LYS A 629 -22.93 -5.51 13.79
C LYS A 629 -22.69 -4.02 13.70
N PHE A 630 -21.97 -3.46 14.66
CA PHE A 630 -21.58 -2.06 14.70
C PHE A 630 -20.07 -1.96 14.59
N GLY A 631 -19.61 -1.05 13.76
CA GLY A 631 -18.21 -0.72 13.63
C GLY A 631 -18.00 0.79 13.70
N ALA A 632 -16.97 1.23 14.39
CA ALA A 632 -16.52 2.61 14.36
C ALA A 632 -15.00 2.65 14.31
N TYR A 633 -14.43 3.59 13.58
CA TYR A 633 -12.99 3.81 13.56
C TYR A 633 -12.67 5.29 13.41
N GLY A 634 -11.50 5.67 13.88
CA GLY A 634 -10.98 7.00 13.70
C GLY A 634 -9.48 7.05 13.90
N GLY A 635 -8.85 8.05 13.31
CA GLY A 635 -7.42 8.21 13.46
C GLY A 635 -6.92 9.58 13.03
N TRP A 636 -5.66 9.80 13.36
CA TRP A 636 -4.92 11.02 13.11
C TRP A 636 -3.50 10.68 12.63
N SER A 637 -2.96 11.52 11.74
CA SER A 637 -1.58 11.49 11.28
C SER A 637 -1.01 12.91 11.32
N SER A 638 0.23 13.07 11.77
CA SER A 638 0.91 14.39 11.83
C SER A 638 1.54 14.84 10.52
N GLY A 639 1.62 13.97 9.52
CA GLY A 639 2.42 14.18 8.32
C GLY A 639 3.86 13.70 8.45
N ASP A 640 4.75 14.11 7.53
CA ASP A 640 6.17 13.69 7.47
C ASP A 640 7.07 14.83 6.96
N ILE A 641 8.38 14.60 6.87
CA ILE A 641 9.39 15.55 6.39
C ILE A 641 10.21 14.96 5.23
N SER A 642 10.67 15.84 4.33
CA SER A 642 11.76 15.58 3.37
C SER A 642 12.93 16.55 3.62
N LEU A 643 14.00 16.47 2.84
CA LEU A 643 15.14 17.37 2.97
C LEU A 643 14.73 18.85 2.85
N GLN A 644 13.88 19.16 1.88
CA GLN A 644 13.42 20.52 1.56
C GLN A 644 11.91 20.70 1.72
N GLY A 645 11.25 19.90 2.57
CA GLY A 645 9.79 19.97 2.68
C GLY A 645 9.22 19.39 3.96
N LYS A 646 7.94 19.70 4.17
CA LYS A 646 7.13 19.17 5.26
C LYS A 646 5.69 19.00 4.79
N TRP A 647 5.09 17.86 5.11
CA TRP A 647 3.66 17.61 4.98
C TRP A 647 2.98 17.69 6.31
N TYR A 648 1.73 18.18 6.30
CA TYR A 648 0.90 18.29 7.49
C TYR A 648 -0.11 17.16 7.54
N GLY A 649 -0.47 16.77 8.74
CA GLY A 649 -1.35 15.67 8.98
C GLY A 649 -2.83 15.95 8.69
N TYR A 650 -3.63 14.92 8.88
CA TYR A 650 -5.08 14.93 8.67
C TYR A 650 -5.75 13.92 9.61
N ASN A 651 -7.09 14.01 9.71
CA ASN A 651 -7.92 13.10 10.48
C ASN A 651 -8.82 12.29 9.54
N TYR A 652 -9.17 11.09 9.97
CA TYR A 652 -10.14 10.24 9.29
C TYR A 652 -11.02 9.52 10.31
N TYR A 653 -12.26 9.18 9.94
CA TYR A 653 -13.19 8.44 10.77
C TYR A 653 -14.30 7.81 9.92
N GLY A 654 -14.93 6.78 10.48
CA GLY A 654 -16.06 6.11 9.85
C GLY A 654 -16.85 5.27 10.82
N ILE A 655 -18.09 4.98 10.43
CA ILE A 655 -19.01 4.09 11.15
C ILE A 655 -19.62 3.11 10.16
N SER A 656 -20.01 1.94 10.67
CA SER A 656 -20.76 0.94 9.92
C SER A 656 -21.81 0.28 10.77
N ILE A 657 -22.94 -0.08 10.15
CA ILE A 657 -24.01 -0.87 10.75
C ILE A 657 -24.36 -1.97 9.74
N GLY A 658 -24.29 -3.21 10.18
CA GLY A 658 -24.57 -4.37 9.33
C GLY A 658 -25.45 -5.39 10.01
N ARG A 659 -26.07 -6.26 9.21
CA ARG A 659 -26.80 -7.44 9.67
C ARG A 659 -26.63 -8.59 8.70
N SER A 660 -26.50 -9.81 9.27
CA SER A 660 -26.48 -11.04 8.47
C SER A 660 -27.86 -11.72 8.55
N PHE A 661 -28.24 -12.31 7.42
CA PHE A 661 -29.53 -12.96 7.20
C PHE A 661 -29.28 -14.34 6.60
N LEU A 662 -30.32 -15.13 6.52
CA LEU A 662 -30.36 -16.51 6.00
C LEU A 662 -29.56 -17.48 6.89
N LYS A 663 -29.67 -18.78 6.52
CA LYS A 663 -28.94 -19.85 7.21
C LYS A 663 -27.43 -19.64 7.03
N GLU A 664 -26.66 -19.91 8.09
CA GLU A 664 -25.20 -19.77 8.10
C GLU A 664 -24.69 -18.35 7.76
N ASP A 665 -25.52 -17.31 8.03
CA ASP A 665 -25.21 -15.91 7.74
C ASP A 665 -24.85 -15.65 6.26
N ALA A 666 -25.49 -16.41 5.36
CA ALA A 666 -25.17 -16.43 3.94
C ALA A 666 -25.34 -15.08 3.24
N LEU A 667 -26.27 -14.24 3.69
CA LEU A 667 -26.51 -12.89 3.15
C LEU A 667 -26.14 -11.84 4.20
N SER A 668 -25.31 -10.86 3.84
CA SER A 668 -24.96 -9.72 4.69
C SER A 668 -25.34 -8.42 4.00
N VAL A 669 -25.94 -7.51 4.76
CA VAL A 669 -26.20 -6.12 4.35
C VAL A 669 -25.48 -5.19 5.31
N THR A 670 -24.71 -4.23 4.80
CA THR A 670 -23.95 -3.27 5.61
C THR A 670 -24.12 -1.87 5.04
N ILE A 671 -24.43 -0.92 5.92
CA ILE A 671 -24.40 0.52 5.64
C ILE A 671 -23.13 1.08 6.27
N ASN A 672 -22.40 1.90 5.53
CA ASN A 672 -21.18 2.54 6.00
C ASN A 672 -21.19 4.05 5.68
N ALA A 673 -20.56 4.82 6.57
CA ALA A 673 -20.39 6.25 6.40
C ALA A 673 -18.98 6.65 6.85
N ASN A 674 -18.21 7.27 5.94
CA ASN A 674 -16.83 7.68 6.17
C ASN A 674 -16.72 9.20 5.99
N ASN A 675 -15.98 9.87 6.89
CA ASN A 675 -15.72 11.31 6.87
C ASN A 675 -16.99 12.18 6.70
N PHE A 676 -18.11 11.72 7.22
CA PHE A 676 -19.45 12.29 6.94
C PHE A 676 -19.74 13.62 7.67
N LEU A 677 -18.90 14.03 8.63
CA LEU A 677 -19.01 15.32 9.33
C LEU A 677 -18.35 16.48 8.56
N THR A 678 -17.52 16.16 7.57
CA THR A 678 -16.80 17.15 6.77
C THR A 678 -16.90 16.81 5.29
N SER A 679 -17.33 17.77 4.46
CA SER A 679 -17.42 17.55 3.01
C SER A 679 -16.05 17.39 2.34
N HIS A 680 -15.00 17.99 2.90
CA HIS A 680 -13.65 18.01 2.34
C HIS A 680 -12.59 17.85 3.43
N ASN A 681 -11.56 17.09 3.15
CA ASN A 681 -10.32 17.11 3.91
C ASN A 681 -9.32 18.06 3.26
N THR A 682 -8.56 18.78 4.09
CA THR A 682 -7.53 19.71 3.63
C THR A 682 -6.16 19.12 3.92
N PHE A 683 -5.36 18.97 2.88
CA PHE A 683 -3.97 18.54 2.93
C PHE A 683 -3.09 19.76 2.68
N LYS A 684 -1.99 19.85 3.43
CA LYS A 684 -1.05 20.96 3.33
C LYS A 684 0.35 20.41 3.16
N SER A 685 1.14 21.06 2.31
CA SER A 685 2.59 20.85 2.20
C SER A 685 3.30 22.20 2.15
N LYS A 686 4.54 22.20 2.63
CA LYS A 686 5.45 23.34 2.54
C LYS A 686 6.80 22.85 2.03
N ASN A 687 7.34 23.52 1.01
CA ASN A 687 8.67 23.28 0.47
C ASN A 687 9.49 24.57 0.53
N TRP A 688 10.81 24.46 0.55
CA TRP A 688 11.74 25.60 0.57
C TRP A 688 13.04 25.28 -0.18
N SER A 689 13.60 26.31 -0.82
CA SER A 689 14.91 26.24 -1.49
C SER A 689 15.53 27.64 -1.47
N GLY A 690 16.58 27.83 -0.68
CA GLY A 690 17.15 29.15 -0.48
C GLY A 690 16.13 30.16 0.07
N SER A 691 16.02 31.30 -0.57
CA SER A 691 15.03 32.35 -0.28
C SER A 691 13.61 32.06 -0.82
N THR A 692 13.43 31.00 -1.59
CA THR A 692 12.12 30.64 -2.15
C THR A 692 11.40 29.62 -1.28
N HIS A 693 10.15 29.87 -0.99
CA HIS A 693 9.31 28.90 -0.28
C HIS A 693 7.93 28.78 -0.89
N SER A 694 7.37 27.56 -0.88
CA SER A 694 6.04 27.29 -1.39
C SER A 694 5.15 26.62 -0.36
N MET A 695 3.86 26.93 -0.39
CA MET A 695 2.82 26.27 0.40
C MET A 695 1.70 25.82 -0.53
N SER A 696 1.38 24.53 -0.49
CA SER A 696 0.21 23.98 -1.18
C SER A 696 -0.87 23.59 -0.18
N LYS A 697 -2.12 23.92 -0.51
CA LYS A 697 -3.32 23.51 0.21
C LYS A 697 -4.26 22.82 -0.78
N ARG A 698 -4.51 21.54 -0.55
CA ARG A 698 -5.39 20.74 -1.38
C ARG A 698 -6.63 20.33 -0.61
N ARG A 699 -7.81 20.61 -1.14
CA ARG A 699 -9.11 20.22 -0.57
C ARG A 699 -9.68 19.09 -1.41
N LEU A 700 -9.77 17.92 -0.80
CA LEU A 700 -10.33 16.72 -1.43
C LEU A 700 -11.70 16.43 -0.83
N GLN A 701 -12.68 16.24 -1.68
CA GLN A 701 -13.97 15.75 -1.26
C GLN A 701 -13.86 14.23 -0.98
N ASN A 702 -13.94 13.81 0.29
CA ASN A 702 -13.74 12.40 0.68
C ASN A 702 -14.84 11.82 1.58
N TRP A 703 -15.95 12.53 1.81
CA TRP A 703 -17.09 11.94 2.51
C TRP A 703 -17.78 10.88 1.64
N ARG A 704 -18.19 9.79 2.26
CA ARG A 704 -18.80 8.65 1.59
C ARG A 704 -19.88 8.03 2.47
N VAL A 705 -21.05 7.78 1.88
CA VAL A 705 -22.13 6.99 2.49
C VAL A 705 -22.55 5.94 1.46
N GLY A 706 -22.63 4.69 1.89
CA GLY A 706 -22.92 3.59 0.98
C GLY A 706 -23.60 2.40 1.65
N ILE A 707 -24.11 1.53 0.81
CA ILE A 707 -24.69 0.24 1.19
C ILE A 707 -23.95 -0.87 0.43
N SER A 708 -23.73 -1.98 1.11
CA SER A 708 -23.10 -3.18 0.54
C SER A 708 -23.97 -4.40 0.84
N LEU A 709 -24.08 -5.27 -0.14
CA LEU A 709 -24.74 -6.56 -0.06
C LEU A 709 -23.74 -7.65 -0.46
N SER A 710 -23.60 -8.67 0.37
CA SER A 710 -22.72 -9.83 0.08
C SER A 710 -23.47 -11.12 0.32
N TRP A 711 -23.48 -11.99 -0.67
CA TRP A 711 -24.15 -13.27 -0.63
C TRP A 711 -23.17 -14.41 -0.89
N ASN A 712 -23.03 -15.29 0.10
CA ASN A 712 -22.23 -16.52 0.03
C ASN A 712 -23.15 -17.72 -0.20
N PHE A 713 -22.79 -18.59 -1.13
CA PHE A 713 -23.53 -19.82 -1.41
C PHE A 713 -22.59 -20.95 -1.83
N GLY A 714 -23.07 -22.19 -1.75
CA GLY A 714 -22.30 -23.38 -2.05
C GLY A 714 -21.90 -24.18 -0.80
N LYS A 715 -21.40 -25.36 -0.99
CA LYS A 715 -20.90 -26.25 0.06
C LYS A 715 -19.57 -26.85 -0.37
N LEU A 716 -18.53 -26.56 0.41
CA LEU A 716 -17.23 -27.21 0.33
C LEU A 716 -16.83 -27.68 1.71
N THR A 717 -16.35 -28.90 1.80
CA THR A 717 -16.14 -29.57 3.08
C THR A 717 -14.73 -30.17 3.31
N ASP A 718 -13.71 -30.02 2.42
CA ASP A 718 -12.36 -30.59 2.62
C ASP A 718 -11.21 -29.57 2.76
N ARG A 719 -10.14 -29.93 3.50
CA ARG A 719 -8.94 -29.12 3.65
C ARG A 719 -8.04 -29.24 2.42
N VAL A 720 -7.81 -28.16 1.71
CA VAL A 720 -6.74 -28.07 0.71
C VAL A 720 -5.45 -27.69 1.41
N LYS A 721 -4.40 -28.51 1.31
CA LYS A 721 -3.04 -28.08 1.60
C LYS A 721 -2.67 -27.06 0.54
N GLN A 722 -2.65 -25.78 0.93
CA GLN A 722 -2.11 -24.74 0.10
C GLN A 722 -0.61 -24.71 0.20
N THR A 723 -0.01 -24.92 -0.92
CA THR A 723 1.43 -24.78 -1.10
C THR A 723 1.63 -23.99 -2.39
N GLY A 724 1.33 -22.68 -2.33
CA GLY A 724 1.72 -21.77 -3.40
C GLY A 724 3.22 -21.65 -3.45
N ALA A 725 3.83 -21.79 -4.62
CA ALA A 725 5.18 -21.36 -4.82
C ALA A 725 5.17 -19.83 -4.89
N ASP A 726 5.95 -19.20 -4.03
CA ASP A 726 6.03 -17.75 -3.95
C ASP A 726 7.04 -17.24 -4.96
N MET A 727 6.58 -16.59 -6.03
CA MET A 727 7.44 -15.80 -6.91
C MET A 727 7.32 -14.32 -6.60
N GLN A 728 8.45 -13.64 -6.58
CA GLN A 728 8.54 -12.30 -6.02
C GLN A 728 9.40 -11.41 -6.92
N ASN A 729 8.79 -10.38 -7.48
CA ASN A 729 9.45 -9.29 -8.20
C ASN A 729 9.06 -7.96 -7.59
N SER A 730 10.02 -7.29 -6.97
CA SER A 730 9.74 -6.19 -6.07
C SER A 730 10.28 -4.82 -6.46
N ASP A 731 10.91 -4.70 -7.62
CA ASP A 731 11.74 -3.56 -7.96
C ASP A 731 11.19 -2.60 -9.03
N LEU A 732 9.95 -2.80 -9.50
CA LEU A 732 9.26 -1.88 -10.39
C LEU A 732 8.24 -0.99 -9.66
N LYS A 733 8.67 -0.27 -8.66
CA LYS A 733 7.89 0.86 -8.19
C LYS A 733 8.35 2.10 -8.97
N GLU A 734 7.49 2.70 -9.78
CA GLU A 734 7.57 4.13 -9.97
C GLU A 734 7.48 4.72 -8.57
N LYS A 735 8.59 5.25 -8.07
CA LYS A 735 8.58 6.01 -6.83
C LYS A 735 7.77 7.26 -7.09
N SER A 736 6.45 7.17 -6.87
CA SER A 736 5.67 8.38 -6.66
C SER A 736 6.33 9.12 -5.50
N ASP A 737 6.64 10.36 -5.72
CA ASP A 737 7.21 11.28 -4.74
C ASP A 737 6.65 11.01 -3.35
N LYS A 738 7.52 10.59 -2.43
CA LYS A 738 7.18 10.56 -1.03
C LYS A 738 6.85 11.98 -0.62
N GLY A 739 5.57 12.33 -0.75
CA GLY A 739 4.99 13.43 -0.04
C GLY A 739 4.67 14.70 -0.79
N GLN A 740 4.75 14.78 -2.06
CA GLN A 740 3.88 15.75 -2.69
C GLN A 740 2.47 15.18 -2.65
N GLY A 741 1.65 15.68 -1.73
CA GLY A 741 0.25 15.33 -1.63
C GLY A 741 -0.41 15.44 -2.99
N GLY A 742 -0.44 14.31 -3.72
CA GLY A 742 -1.20 14.10 -4.92
C GLY A 742 -1.01 15.13 -6.01
N GLY A 743 0.20 15.44 -6.36
CA GLY A 743 0.47 15.73 -7.76
C GLY A 743 0.05 14.46 -8.50
N PHE A 744 -0.74 14.55 -9.52
CA PHE A 744 -0.99 13.42 -10.39
C PHE A 744 0.38 12.87 -10.77
N GLY A 745 0.78 11.73 -10.18
CA GLY A 745 1.85 10.94 -10.72
C GLY A 745 1.37 10.50 -12.10
N ILE A 746 1.73 11.25 -13.07
CA ILE A 746 1.50 10.95 -14.47
C ILE A 746 2.61 10.02 -14.89
#